data_034520c0da1c052ef47cad875ac9ff2a
#
_entry.id   034520c0da1c052ef47cad875ac9ff2a
#
_cell.length_a   1.000
_cell.length_b   1.000
_cell.length_c   1.000
_cell.angle_alpha   90.00
_cell.angle_beta   90.00
_cell.angle_gamma   90.00
#
_symmetry.space_group_name_H-M   'P 1'
#
loop_
_entity.id
_entity.type
_entity.pdbx_description
1 polymer ?
#
loop_
_entity_poly.entity_id
_entity_poly.type
_entity_poly.pdbx_seq_one_letter_code
_entity_poly.pdbx_strand_id
1 'polypeptide(L)'
;MKRVLKNLKPFLGAILISIAFLFVQAFADLKLPNYMSHIVNVGIQQNGVEHASPDEISKDGHDLIVAILPQEQGQAFSSSYEMSGDRYVIKQNIDREATDILVGESVWTLMNLGEGSESEMPALSGKITDDFDIKQMYALTPMFKYMDPAVKEAAYTKAAGMEDSLKQQTGVVFAKMFYEELGKDIPTMQNQYILKKGGGMIGITIIGMIATIAVAFVSAKIGSGFSKNLRKEIFEKVQSFSPEEFDKFSSSSMVVRTVNDVNQVQQMITMGIRMFFYAPIMAIGGIIMISQRDTSMTWIIVVTCAALLSFLVVIYFVAVPKFKVMQKFVDRLNLVFRENLSGVMVIRAFGNKDFENKRFDKANSERADLALFINRVMSLMMPLMNFLMNATMLAIIWFGSHQIAEGILQIGDMMAFMQYSMQIIMSFLMIAMMFIFVPRAVVSLNRINELLDTENTIHEPNEAKAFNASDRGLVEFENVDFKYGDADEYVLHDINFVAKPGETTAFIGSTGSGKSTLINLVPRFYDVTSGTVKVNGVDVKEVSTHDLREEIGYVPQKGVLLTGTAKSNLVYGKEDATDEEVTKALEIAQANFILDKKDGLEYEIAQGGTNVSGGQKQRLSIARALVKDASIFIFDDSFSALDFKTDQLLRKSIHENLNHATLLIVAQRVNTIMDADQIIVLDEGRIVGKGTHNELLKSCPTYYEIASSQLSEEELNYESK
;
A
#
# COMPACT_ATOMS: atom_id res chain seq x y z
N MET A 1 -4.98 -10.19 8.45
CA MET A 1 -4.76 -11.04 7.24
C MET A 1 -6.06 -11.46 6.56
N LYS A 2 -7.04 -12.10 7.24
CA LYS A 2 -8.32 -12.53 6.63
C LYS A 2 -9.06 -11.40 5.90
N ARG A 3 -9.08 -10.18 6.47
CA ARG A 3 -9.76 -9.00 5.89
C ARG A 3 -9.08 -8.49 4.62
N VAL A 4 -7.75 -8.53 4.55
CA VAL A 4 -7.01 -8.21 3.30
C VAL A 4 -7.41 -9.18 2.19
N LEU A 5 -7.43 -10.47 2.48
CA LEU A 5 -7.85 -11.50 1.52
C LEU A 5 -9.32 -11.30 1.08
N LYS A 6 -10.23 -10.94 2.01
CA LYS A 6 -11.62 -10.62 1.68
C LYS A 6 -11.72 -9.45 0.70
N ASN A 7 -11.01 -8.34 0.97
CA ASN A 7 -11.03 -7.15 0.12
C ASN A 7 -10.24 -7.30 -1.18
N LEU A 8 -9.29 -8.27 -1.26
CA LEU A 8 -8.61 -8.63 -2.51
C LEU A 8 -9.40 -9.62 -3.37
N LYS A 9 -10.36 -10.35 -2.79
CA LYS A 9 -11.17 -11.36 -3.52
C LYS A 9 -11.80 -10.83 -4.83
N PRO A 10 -12.36 -9.60 -4.89
CA PRO A 10 -12.90 -9.05 -6.14
C PRO A 10 -11.84 -8.81 -7.21
N PHE A 11 -10.56 -8.75 -6.84
CA PHE A 11 -9.44 -8.46 -7.74
C PHE A 11 -8.62 -9.70 -8.11
N LEU A 12 -9.03 -10.92 -7.71
CA LEU A 12 -8.28 -12.15 -7.98
C LEU A 12 -7.99 -12.36 -9.48
N GLY A 13 -8.96 -12.10 -10.35
CA GLY A 13 -8.74 -12.16 -11.81
C GLY A 13 -7.68 -11.16 -12.28
N ALA A 14 -7.69 -9.94 -11.75
CA ALA A 14 -6.69 -8.92 -12.07
C ALA A 14 -5.30 -9.30 -11.53
N ILE A 15 -5.22 -9.91 -10.34
CA ILE A 15 -3.96 -10.42 -9.77
C ILE A 15 -3.39 -11.53 -10.67
N LEU A 16 -4.20 -12.50 -11.11
CA LEU A 16 -3.76 -13.56 -12.02
C LEU A 16 -3.26 -13.00 -13.36
N ILE A 17 -3.96 -12.02 -13.92
CA ILE A 17 -3.53 -11.31 -15.14
C ILE A 17 -2.19 -10.61 -14.90
N SER A 18 -2.02 -9.93 -13.74
CA SER A 18 -0.77 -9.27 -13.39
C SER A 18 0.39 -10.26 -13.28
N ILE A 19 0.15 -11.42 -12.67
CA ILE A 19 1.15 -12.51 -12.57
C ILE A 19 1.52 -13.04 -13.95
N ALA A 20 0.53 -13.26 -14.85
CA ALA A 20 0.80 -13.69 -16.21
C ALA A 20 1.68 -12.68 -16.97
N PHE A 21 1.39 -11.38 -16.87
CA PHE A 21 2.25 -10.36 -17.47
C PHE A 21 3.63 -10.28 -16.83
N LEU A 22 3.76 -10.56 -15.51
CA LEU A 22 5.07 -10.64 -14.85
C LEU A 22 5.91 -11.82 -15.38
N PHE A 23 5.28 -12.96 -15.68
CA PHE A 23 5.98 -14.06 -16.35
C PHE A 23 6.44 -13.67 -17.76
N VAL A 24 5.60 -13.01 -18.55
CA VAL A 24 5.98 -12.52 -19.88
C VAL A 24 7.14 -11.52 -19.78
N GLN A 25 7.07 -10.57 -18.84
CA GLN A 25 8.15 -9.62 -18.57
C GLN A 25 9.44 -10.33 -18.20
N ALA A 26 9.39 -11.23 -17.22
CA ALA A 26 10.59 -11.97 -16.76
C ALA A 26 11.20 -12.82 -17.87
N PHE A 27 10.36 -13.49 -18.67
CA PHE A 27 10.83 -14.24 -19.83
C PHE A 27 11.52 -13.34 -20.86
N ALA A 28 10.96 -12.18 -21.13
CA ALA A 28 11.57 -11.21 -22.03
C ALA A 28 12.92 -10.74 -21.48
N ASP A 29 13.00 -10.35 -20.21
CA ASP A 29 14.21 -9.86 -19.57
C ASP A 29 15.31 -10.96 -19.50
N LEU A 30 14.94 -12.23 -19.27
CA LEU A 30 15.86 -13.36 -19.24
C LEU A 30 16.37 -13.78 -20.64
N LYS A 31 15.65 -13.44 -21.70
CA LYS A 31 16.11 -13.73 -23.08
C LYS A 31 17.10 -12.70 -23.62
N LEU A 32 17.12 -11.47 -23.09
CA LEU A 32 17.99 -10.39 -23.59
C LEU A 32 19.48 -10.75 -23.53
N PRO A 33 20.05 -11.30 -22.42
CA PRO A 33 21.45 -11.68 -22.38
C PRO A 33 21.81 -12.73 -23.44
N ASN A 34 20.87 -13.62 -23.78
CA ASN A 34 21.06 -14.62 -24.82
C ASN A 34 21.19 -14.00 -26.23
N TYR A 35 20.31 -13.04 -26.56
CA TYR A 35 20.43 -12.30 -27.81
C TYR A 35 21.75 -11.55 -27.89
N MET A 36 22.20 -10.93 -26.79
CA MET A 36 23.48 -10.24 -26.73
C MET A 36 24.65 -11.17 -26.97
N SER A 37 24.65 -12.37 -26.32
CA SER A 37 25.66 -13.39 -26.53
C SER A 37 25.74 -13.81 -28.01
N HIS A 38 24.61 -14.08 -28.66
CA HIS A 38 24.59 -14.43 -30.08
C HIS A 38 25.10 -13.32 -31.00
N ILE A 39 24.75 -12.07 -30.72
CA ILE A 39 25.26 -10.92 -31.51
C ILE A 39 26.77 -10.83 -31.39
N VAL A 40 27.33 -11.03 -30.17
CA VAL A 40 28.76 -10.92 -29.94
C VAL A 40 29.50 -12.15 -30.51
N ASN A 41 29.09 -13.37 -30.16
CA ASN A 41 29.75 -14.57 -30.57
C ASN A 41 29.65 -14.79 -32.07
N VAL A 42 28.42 -14.89 -32.59
CA VAL A 42 28.20 -15.20 -33.99
C VAL A 42 28.30 -13.94 -34.87
N GLY A 43 27.62 -12.86 -34.46
CA GLY A 43 27.57 -11.65 -35.28
C GLY A 43 28.92 -10.95 -35.40
N ILE A 44 29.66 -10.78 -34.29
CA ILE A 44 30.93 -10.02 -34.31
C ILE A 44 32.13 -10.93 -34.47
N GLN A 45 32.28 -11.97 -33.62
CA GLN A 45 33.49 -12.80 -33.64
C GLN A 45 33.52 -13.74 -34.83
N GLN A 46 32.38 -14.34 -35.23
CA GLN A 46 32.27 -15.31 -36.29
C GLN A 46 31.77 -14.70 -37.64
N ASN A 47 31.74 -13.34 -37.74
CA ASN A 47 31.33 -12.61 -38.94
C ASN A 47 29.95 -13.04 -39.50
N GLY A 48 29.03 -13.43 -38.63
CA GLY A 48 27.65 -13.82 -38.99
C GLY A 48 27.53 -15.29 -39.44
N VAL A 49 28.58 -16.07 -39.38
CA VAL A 49 28.59 -17.53 -39.66
C VAL A 49 28.17 -18.28 -38.41
N GLU A 50 26.97 -18.86 -38.39
CA GLU A 50 26.36 -19.47 -37.19
C GLU A 50 26.90 -20.92 -36.96
N HIS A 51 27.26 -21.63 -38.05
CA HIS A 51 27.63 -23.03 -38.03
C HIS A 51 29.02 -23.28 -38.67
N ALA A 52 29.78 -24.17 -38.06
CA ALA A 52 31.05 -24.63 -38.61
C ALA A 52 30.87 -25.47 -39.91
N SER A 53 29.71 -26.15 -40.04
CA SER A 53 29.28 -26.81 -41.25
C SER A 53 28.57 -25.81 -42.15
N PRO A 54 29.17 -25.38 -43.30
CA PRO A 54 28.54 -24.43 -44.22
C PRO A 54 27.27 -24.97 -44.86
N ASP A 55 26.27 -24.10 -45.09
CA ASP A 55 25.02 -24.49 -45.76
C ASP A 55 25.29 -25.01 -47.19
N GLU A 56 26.28 -24.45 -47.87
CA GLU A 56 26.76 -24.82 -49.16
C GLU A 56 28.29 -24.89 -49.14
N ILE A 57 28.86 -25.88 -49.77
CA ILE A 57 30.32 -26.06 -49.91
C ILE A 57 30.64 -26.47 -51.35
N SER A 58 31.78 -26.01 -51.91
CA SER A 58 32.25 -26.42 -53.22
C SER A 58 32.61 -27.92 -53.21
N LYS A 59 32.64 -28.54 -54.39
CA LYS A 59 33.08 -29.93 -54.52
C LYS A 59 34.50 -30.14 -53.99
N ASP A 60 35.40 -29.22 -54.30
CA ASP A 60 36.79 -29.26 -53.83
C ASP A 60 36.91 -29.11 -52.33
N GLY A 61 36.11 -28.19 -51.73
CA GLY A 61 36.06 -28.04 -50.27
C GLY A 61 35.49 -29.26 -49.53
N HIS A 62 34.41 -29.85 -50.08
CA HIS A 62 33.86 -31.11 -49.54
C HIS A 62 34.90 -32.25 -49.61
N ASP A 63 35.54 -32.43 -50.78
CA ASP A 63 36.52 -33.46 -50.99
C ASP A 63 37.80 -33.27 -50.14
N LEU A 64 38.14 -31.99 -49.81
CA LEU A 64 39.24 -31.69 -48.87
C LEU A 64 38.90 -32.16 -47.44
N ILE A 65 37.71 -31.81 -46.92
CA ILE A 65 37.31 -32.23 -45.59
C ILE A 65 37.27 -33.76 -45.47
N VAL A 66 36.68 -34.44 -46.44
CA VAL A 66 36.62 -35.91 -46.50
C VAL A 66 38.02 -36.52 -46.62
N ALA A 67 38.95 -35.87 -47.34
CA ALA A 67 40.33 -36.35 -47.47
C ALA A 67 41.16 -36.21 -46.18
N ILE A 68 40.88 -35.18 -45.35
CA ILE A 68 41.58 -34.95 -44.05
C ILE A 68 41.10 -35.91 -42.97
N LEU A 69 39.79 -36.16 -42.91
CA LEU A 69 39.19 -37.02 -41.86
C LEU A 69 39.52 -38.51 -42.10
N PRO A 70 39.56 -39.33 -41.04
CA PRO A 70 39.55 -40.78 -41.16
C PRO A 70 38.32 -41.28 -41.93
N GLN A 71 38.37 -42.49 -42.49
CA GLN A 71 37.36 -42.98 -43.43
C GLN A 71 35.93 -42.99 -42.86
N GLU A 72 35.75 -43.36 -41.58
CA GLU A 72 34.44 -43.43 -40.94
C GLU A 72 33.85 -42.02 -40.75
N GLN A 73 34.63 -41.07 -40.26
CA GLN A 73 34.24 -39.68 -40.02
C GLN A 73 34.02 -38.91 -41.32
N GLY A 74 34.86 -39.18 -42.33
CA GLY A 74 34.65 -38.60 -43.69
C GLY A 74 33.37 -39.11 -44.35
N GLN A 75 32.97 -40.36 -44.12
CA GLN A 75 31.66 -40.88 -44.57
C GLN A 75 30.51 -40.22 -43.80
N ALA A 76 30.65 -40.07 -42.46
CA ALA A 76 29.68 -39.40 -41.65
C ALA A 76 29.43 -37.95 -42.11
N PHE A 77 30.51 -37.18 -42.31
CA PHE A 77 30.45 -35.82 -42.88
C PHE A 77 29.76 -35.80 -44.26
N SER A 78 30.20 -36.69 -45.19
CA SER A 78 29.61 -36.75 -46.55
C SER A 78 28.13 -37.13 -46.53
N SER A 79 27.71 -37.97 -45.58
CA SER A 79 26.29 -38.34 -45.43
C SER A 79 25.39 -37.16 -45.06
N SER A 80 25.94 -36.10 -44.43
CA SER A 80 25.24 -34.89 -44.01
C SER A 80 24.97 -33.92 -45.21
N TYR A 81 25.60 -34.17 -46.32
CA TYR A 81 25.46 -33.33 -47.54
C TYR A 81 24.82 -34.08 -48.67
N GLU A 82 24.20 -33.35 -49.60
CA GLU A 82 23.71 -33.86 -50.88
C GLU A 82 24.23 -32.98 -52.04
N MET A 83 24.53 -33.61 -53.14
CA MET A 83 25.04 -32.92 -54.30
C MET A 83 23.89 -32.17 -55.05
N SER A 84 24.04 -30.88 -55.24
CA SER A 84 23.10 -30.03 -55.95
C SER A 84 23.85 -29.22 -57.02
N GLY A 85 23.82 -29.70 -58.23
CA GLY A 85 24.60 -29.09 -59.34
C GLY A 85 26.11 -29.27 -59.15
N ASP A 86 26.85 -28.16 -58.98
CA ASP A 86 28.28 -28.08 -58.81
C ASP A 86 28.74 -27.91 -57.33
N ARG A 87 27.79 -28.02 -56.42
CA ARG A 87 28.01 -27.80 -54.97
C ARG A 87 27.37 -28.89 -54.15
N TYR A 88 27.84 -29.02 -52.89
CA TYR A 88 27.21 -29.82 -51.87
C TYR A 88 26.39 -28.92 -50.95
N VAL A 89 25.13 -29.29 -50.70
CA VAL A 89 24.18 -28.57 -49.82
C VAL A 89 23.90 -29.44 -48.63
N ILE A 90 23.84 -28.84 -47.42
CA ILE A 90 23.57 -29.56 -46.20
C ILE A 90 22.10 -30.02 -46.16
N LYS A 91 21.85 -31.26 -45.74
CA LYS A 91 20.51 -31.84 -45.63
C LYS A 91 19.76 -31.23 -44.47
N GLN A 92 18.41 -31.13 -44.57
CA GLN A 92 17.56 -30.51 -43.54
C GLN A 92 17.37 -31.34 -42.28
N ASN A 93 17.50 -32.70 -42.35
CA ASN A 93 17.25 -33.62 -41.23
C ASN A 93 18.54 -34.30 -40.77
N ILE A 94 19.48 -33.52 -40.30
CA ILE A 94 20.75 -34.02 -39.76
C ILE A 94 20.97 -33.46 -38.37
N ASP A 95 21.86 -34.18 -37.63
CA ASP A 95 22.46 -33.61 -36.42
C ASP A 95 23.53 -32.60 -36.84
N ARG A 96 23.11 -31.29 -36.84
CA ARG A 96 23.97 -30.22 -37.29
C ARG A 96 25.14 -29.98 -36.32
N GLU A 97 24.93 -30.18 -35.03
CA GLU A 97 25.95 -30.02 -34.00
C GLU A 97 27.07 -31.06 -34.17
N ALA A 98 26.71 -32.31 -34.40
CA ALA A 98 27.66 -33.36 -34.69
C ALA A 98 28.45 -33.08 -36.00
N THR A 99 27.80 -32.50 -37.01
CA THR A 99 28.46 -32.12 -38.27
C THR A 99 29.41 -30.94 -38.07
N ASP A 100 29.02 -29.94 -37.23
CA ASP A 100 29.88 -28.81 -36.87
C ASP A 100 31.13 -29.26 -36.15
N ILE A 101 31.04 -30.25 -35.25
CA ILE A 101 32.18 -30.85 -34.58
C ILE A 101 33.11 -31.53 -35.56
N LEU A 102 32.59 -32.33 -36.51
CA LEU A 102 33.39 -33.00 -37.55
C LEU A 102 34.18 -32.02 -38.42
N VAL A 103 33.57 -30.86 -38.78
CA VAL A 103 34.31 -29.82 -39.50
C VAL A 103 35.44 -29.27 -38.64
N GLY A 104 35.16 -28.97 -37.37
CA GLY A 104 36.19 -28.50 -36.43
C GLY A 104 37.34 -29.56 -36.24
N GLU A 105 36.98 -30.83 -36.10
CA GLU A 105 37.96 -31.92 -36.01
C GLU A 105 38.78 -32.02 -37.28
N SER A 106 38.22 -31.81 -38.48
CA SER A 106 38.99 -31.79 -39.72
C SER A 106 40.05 -30.67 -39.70
N VAL A 107 39.70 -29.49 -39.19
CA VAL A 107 40.63 -28.35 -39.09
C VAL A 107 41.77 -28.67 -38.11
N TRP A 108 41.46 -29.17 -36.91
CA TRP A 108 42.47 -29.55 -35.93
C TRP A 108 43.32 -30.72 -36.38
N THR A 109 42.75 -31.71 -37.09
CA THR A 109 43.49 -32.78 -37.71
C THR A 109 44.50 -32.23 -38.71
N LEU A 110 44.10 -31.28 -39.53
CA LEU A 110 44.99 -30.60 -40.46
C LEU A 110 46.12 -29.85 -39.75
N MET A 111 45.84 -29.13 -38.67
CA MET A 111 46.84 -28.41 -37.87
C MET A 111 47.83 -29.39 -37.24
N ASN A 112 47.38 -30.51 -36.67
CA ASN A 112 48.21 -31.53 -36.07
C ASN A 112 49.11 -32.27 -37.10
N LEU A 113 48.61 -32.40 -38.33
CA LEU A 113 49.43 -32.95 -39.46
C LEU A 113 50.54 -31.98 -39.85
N GLY A 114 50.30 -30.64 -39.76
CA GLY A 114 51.28 -29.60 -40.04
C GLY A 114 52.40 -29.47 -39.00
N GLU A 115 52.10 -29.66 -37.70
CA GLU A 115 53.09 -29.58 -36.61
C GLU A 115 54.20 -30.67 -36.72
N GLY A 116 53.93 -31.79 -37.38
CA GLY A 116 54.88 -32.88 -37.53
C GLY A 116 55.78 -32.72 -38.75
N SER A 117 55.62 -31.73 -39.64
CA SER A 117 56.32 -31.69 -40.95
C SER A 117 56.72 -30.27 -41.37
N GLU A 118 57.34 -29.51 -40.47
CA GLU A 118 57.87 -28.16 -40.78
C GLU A 118 58.72 -28.05 -42.01
N SER A 119 59.42 -29.18 -42.37
CA SER A 119 60.24 -29.19 -43.57
C SER A 119 59.54 -29.62 -44.88
N GLU A 120 58.36 -30.23 -44.80
CA GLU A 120 57.60 -30.74 -45.97
C GLU A 120 56.36 -29.99 -46.32
N MET A 121 55.84 -29.13 -45.40
CA MET A 121 54.63 -28.32 -45.62
C MET A 121 54.78 -26.85 -45.24
N PRO A 122 55.58 -26.07 -45.96
CA PRO A 122 55.74 -24.63 -45.64
C PRO A 122 54.45 -23.83 -45.71
N ALA A 123 53.44 -24.30 -46.45
CA ALA A 123 52.11 -23.67 -46.55
C ALA A 123 51.25 -23.81 -45.29
N LEU A 124 51.57 -24.76 -44.39
CA LEU A 124 50.85 -25.01 -43.15
C LEU A 124 51.53 -24.41 -41.90
N SER A 125 52.83 -24.07 -42.00
CA SER A 125 53.59 -23.45 -40.90
C SER A 125 53.30 -21.96 -40.69
N GLY A 126 52.59 -21.32 -41.63
CA GLY A 126 52.08 -19.97 -41.47
C GLY A 126 50.77 -20.02 -40.68
N LYS A 127 50.63 -19.16 -39.65
CA LYS A 127 49.34 -18.94 -38.97
C LYS A 127 48.24 -18.79 -40.02
N ILE A 128 47.14 -19.55 -39.93
CA ILE A 128 45.94 -19.35 -40.71
C ILE A 128 45.47 -17.94 -40.39
N THR A 129 45.75 -16.98 -41.24
CA THR A 129 45.35 -15.55 -41.14
C THR A 129 44.12 -15.32 -41.97
N ASP A 130 43.39 -14.22 -41.71
CA ASP A 130 42.20 -13.84 -42.43
C ASP A 130 42.41 -13.69 -43.95
N ASP A 131 43.66 -13.55 -44.44
CA ASP A 131 44.04 -13.42 -45.88
C ASP A 131 44.45 -14.75 -46.53
N PHE A 132 44.21 -15.89 -45.87
CA PHE A 132 44.60 -17.21 -46.41
C PHE A 132 43.57 -17.71 -47.44
N ASP A 133 44.03 -17.91 -48.71
CA ASP A 133 43.18 -18.46 -49.76
C ASP A 133 43.09 -19.99 -49.65
N ILE A 134 41.91 -20.52 -49.30
CA ILE A 134 41.63 -21.94 -49.14
C ILE A 134 41.88 -22.74 -50.40
N LYS A 135 41.87 -22.13 -51.58
CA LYS A 135 42.15 -22.80 -52.86
C LYS A 135 43.56 -23.36 -52.91
N GLN A 136 44.53 -22.80 -52.17
CA GLN A 136 45.90 -23.32 -52.09
C GLN A 136 45.92 -24.71 -51.40
N MET A 137 44.93 -24.98 -50.52
CA MET A 137 44.82 -26.28 -49.81
C MET A 137 44.25 -27.37 -50.71
N TYR A 138 43.49 -27.03 -51.74
CA TYR A 138 42.95 -28.03 -52.68
C TYR A 138 44.03 -28.76 -53.47
N ALA A 139 45.16 -28.13 -53.70
CA ALA A 139 46.31 -28.77 -54.31
C ALA A 139 46.90 -29.91 -53.41
N LEU A 140 46.65 -29.86 -52.10
CA LEU A 140 47.11 -30.87 -51.10
C LEU A 140 46.10 -32.02 -50.90
N THR A 141 44.88 -31.92 -51.45
CA THR A 141 43.83 -32.96 -51.32
C THR A 141 44.30 -34.35 -51.74
N PRO A 142 45.03 -34.54 -52.88
CA PRO A 142 45.56 -35.84 -53.25
C PRO A 142 46.55 -36.39 -52.22
N MET A 143 47.42 -35.57 -51.66
CA MET A 143 48.37 -35.94 -50.59
C MET A 143 47.63 -36.47 -49.38
N PHE A 144 46.63 -35.79 -48.85
CA PHE A 144 45.80 -36.26 -47.72
C PHE A 144 45.07 -37.57 -48.05
N LYS A 145 44.61 -37.76 -49.31
CA LYS A 145 43.89 -38.94 -49.74
C LYS A 145 44.76 -40.18 -49.71
N TYR A 146 46.08 -40.09 -50.05
CA TYR A 146 47.03 -41.19 -50.08
C TYR A 146 47.92 -41.28 -48.84
N MET A 147 47.72 -40.48 -47.83
CA MET A 147 48.44 -40.49 -46.57
C MET A 147 48.15 -41.76 -45.78
N ASP A 148 49.14 -42.23 -45.02
CA ASP A 148 49.02 -43.40 -44.16
C ASP A 148 47.85 -43.25 -43.21
N PRO A 149 46.89 -44.18 -43.19
CA PRO A 149 45.76 -44.16 -42.28
C PRO A 149 46.14 -44.01 -40.79
N ALA A 150 47.28 -44.62 -40.38
CA ALA A 150 47.75 -44.54 -38.99
C ALA A 150 48.20 -43.14 -38.60
N VAL A 151 48.79 -42.36 -39.51
CA VAL A 151 49.19 -40.97 -39.27
C VAL A 151 47.96 -40.09 -39.15
N LYS A 152 46.94 -40.28 -40.03
CA LYS A 152 45.64 -39.56 -39.94
C LYS A 152 44.93 -39.84 -38.64
N GLU A 153 44.80 -41.10 -38.25
CA GLU A 153 44.15 -41.54 -37.04
C GLU A 153 44.82 -40.95 -35.80
N ALA A 154 46.13 -40.87 -35.76
CA ALA A 154 46.88 -40.25 -34.67
C ALA A 154 46.64 -38.74 -34.59
N ALA A 155 46.63 -38.05 -35.73
CA ALA A 155 46.33 -36.62 -35.79
C ALA A 155 44.86 -36.32 -35.42
N TYR A 156 43.91 -37.15 -35.89
CA TYR A 156 42.51 -37.07 -35.58
C TYR A 156 42.23 -37.35 -34.07
N THR A 157 42.86 -38.35 -33.49
CA THR A 157 42.71 -38.65 -32.06
C THR A 157 43.08 -37.46 -31.17
N LYS A 158 44.12 -36.71 -31.52
CA LYS A 158 44.46 -35.46 -30.85
C LYS A 158 43.40 -34.39 -31.08
N ALA A 159 42.90 -34.25 -32.29
CA ALA A 159 41.85 -33.30 -32.64
C ALA A 159 40.51 -33.63 -31.93
N ALA A 160 40.14 -34.91 -31.88
CA ALA A 160 38.94 -35.37 -31.17
C ALA A 160 39.02 -35.15 -29.65
N GLY A 161 40.21 -35.14 -29.06
CA GLY A 161 40.42 -34.83 -27.64
C GLY A 161 40.31 -33.33 -27.27
N MET A 162 40.17 -32.43 -28.25
CA MET A 162 39.97 -31.00 -27.98
C MET A 162 38.54 -30.71 -27.51
N GLU A 163 38.38 -29.60 -26.79
CA GLU A 163 37.05 -29.13 -26.38
C GLU A 163 36.13 -28.80 -27.57
N ASP A 164 34.86 -29.21 -27.50
CA ASP A 164 33.90 -29.05 -28.60
C ASP A 164 33.70 -27.61 -29.00
N SER A 165 33.72 -26.66 -28.03
CA SER A 165 33.63 -25.24 -28.30
C SER A 165 34.78 -24.70 -29.15
N LEU A 166 35.98 -25.21 -28.94
CA LEU A 166 37.19 -24.86 -29.70
C LEU A 166 37.15 -25.44 -31.10
N LYS A 167 36.65 -26.67 -31.25
CA LYS A 167 36.40 -27.29 -32.56
C LYS A 167 35.40 -26.47 -33.37
N GLN A 168 34.28 -26.07 -32.77
CA GLN A 168 33.28 -25.22 -33.43
C GLN A 168 33.85 -23.86 -33.85
N GLN A 169 34.57 -23.16 -32.97
CA GLN A 169 35.18 -21.87 -33.30
C GLN A 169 36.14 -21.94 -34.47
N THR A 170 37.03 -22.91 -34.47
CA THR A 170 37.99 -23.13 -35.57
C THR A 170 37.31 -23.59 -36.84
N GLY A 171 36.29 -24.45 -36.74
CA GLY A 171 35.48 -24.89 -37.87
C GLY A 171 34.74 -23.72 -38.57
N VAL A 172 34.26 -22.74 -37.81
CA VAL A 172 33.62 -21.54 -38.36
C VAL A 172 34.59 -20.70 -39.20
N VAL A 173 35.86 -20.61 -38.81
CA VAL A 173 36.87 -19.91 -39.64
C VAL A 173 36.99 -20.56 -41.00
N PHE A 174 36.98 -21.88 -41.04
CA PHE A 174 36.97 -22.63 -42.32
C PHE A 174 35.66 -22.46 -43.08
N ALA A 175 34.53 -22.50 -42.41
CA ALA A 175 33.23 -22.24 -43.03
C ALA A 175 33.19 -20.85 -43.72
N LYS A 176 33.77 -19.83 -43.06
CA LYS A 176 33.92 -18.48 -43.62
C LYS A 176 34.71 -18.53 -44.92
N MET A 177 35.87 -19.22 -44.97
CA MET A 177 36.69 -19.34 -46.15
C MET A 177 35.95 -20.05 -47.33
N PHE A 178 35.16 -21.08 -47.03
CA PHE A 178 34.29 -21.72 -48.03
C PHE A 178 33.22 -20.79 -48.58
N TYR A 179 32.65 -19.95 -47.75
CA TYR A 179 31.66 -18.94 -48.19
C TYR A 179 32.31 -17.84 -49.07
N GLU A 180 33.55 -17.41 -48.71
CA GLU A 180 34.32 -16.45 -49.52
C GLU A 180 34.68 -17.03 -50.90
N GLU A 181 35.10 -18.32 -50.92
CA GLU A 181 35.34 -19.03 -52.16
C GLU A 181 34.12 -19.11 -53.07
N LEU A 182 32.94 -19.32 -52.49
CA LEU A 182 31.67 -19.35 -53.20
C LEU A 182 31.19 -17.95 -53.64
N GLY A 183 31.96 -16.87 -53.34
CA GLY A 183 31.67 -15.51 -53.70
C GLY A 183 30.58 -14.85 -52.82
N LYS A 184 30.32 -15.41 -51.63
CA LYS A 184 29.41 -14.77 -50.66
C LYS A 184 30.11 -13.58 -50.01
N ASP A 185 29.40 -12.48 -49.87
CA ASP A 185 29.91 -11.28 -49.21
C ASP A 185 29.74 -11.41 -47.68
N ILE A 186 30.83 -11.71 -46.98
CA ILE A 186 30.86 -11.92 -45.53
C ILE A 186 30.38 -10.68 -44.76
N PRO A 187 30.80 -9.45 -45.08
CA PRO A 187 30.26 -8.25 -44.42
C PRO A 187 28.74 -8.13 -44.52
N THR A 188 28.14 -8.50 -45.65
CA THR A 188 26.68 -8.50 -45.81
C THR A 188 26.02 -9.59 -44.96
N MET A 189 26.61 -10.81 -44.89
CA MET A 189 26.13 -11.89 -44.03
C MET A 189 26.17 -11.46 -42.55
N GLN A 190 27.27 -10.87 -42.12
CA GLN A 190 27.44 -10.33 -40.77
C GLN A 190 26.37 -9.30 -40.43
N ASN A 191 26.19 -8.29 -41.29
CA ASN A 191 25.20 -7.24 -41.08
C ASN A 191 23.76 -7.80 -41.02
N GLN A 192 23.43 -8.74 -41.91
CA GLN A 192 22.12 -9.37 -41.94
C GLN A 192 21.86 -10.16 -40.63
N TYR A 193 22.85 -10.91 -40.15
CA TYR A 193 22.74 -11.65 -38.86
C TYR A 193 22.53 -10.70 -37.67
N ILE A 194 23.37 -9.67 -37.57
CA ILE A 194 23.27 -8.66 -36.52
C ILE A 194 21.92 -7.95 -36.53
N LEU A 195 21.46 -7.54 -37.74
CA LEU A 195 20.14 -6.88 -37.89
C LEU A 195 18.99 -7.83 -37.53
N LYS A 196 19.06 -9.10 -37.93
CA LYS A 196 18.04 -10.10 -37.58
C LYS A 196 17.96 -10.34 -36.08
N LYS A 197 19.10 -10.61 -35.42
CA LYS A 197 19.14 -10.85 -33.95
C LYS A 197 18.87 -9.56 -33.17
N GLY A 198 19.38 -8.40 -33.64
CA GLY A 198 19.09 -7.09 -33.05
C GLY A 198 17.61 -6.71 -33.18
N GLY A 199 16.99 -6.96 -34.33
CA GLY A 199 15.54 -6.79 -34.50
C GLY A 199 14.72 -7.70 -33.56
N GLY A 200 15.13 -8.96 -33.38
CA GLY A 200 14.56 -9.88 -32.41
C GLY A 200 14.71 -9.37 -30.97
N MET A 201 15.89 -8.84 -30.60
CA MET A 201 16.15 -8.23 -29.31
C MET A 201 15.26 -7.02 -29.04
N ILE A 202 15.08 -6.13 -30.03
CA ILE A 202 14.16 -5.00 -29.93
C ILE A 202 12.71 -5.50 -29.78
N GLY A 203 12.30 -6.48 -30.57
CA GLY A 203 10.96 -7.05 -30.51
C GLY A 203 10.63 -7.61 -29.10
N ILE A 204 11.52 -8.40 -28.53
CA ILE A 204 11.33 -8.96 -27.19
C ILE A 204 11.35 -7.87 -26.08
N THR A 205 12.18 -6.82 -26.28
CA THR A 205 12.21 -5.65 -25.36
C THR A 205 10.88 -4.90 -25.41
N ILE A 206 10.28 -4.72 -26.57
CA ILE A 206 8.96 -4.08 -26.70
C ILE A 206 7.88 -4.92 -26.01
N ILE A 207 7.92 -6.24 -26.15
CA ILE A 207 6.99 -7.16 -25.44
C ILE A 207 7.17 -7.02 -23.94
N GLY A 208 8.40 -7.01 -23.43
CA GLY A 208 8.72 -6.78 -22.01
C GLY A 208 8.24 -5.42 -21.51
N MET A 209 8.41 -4.37 -22.32
CA MET A 209 7.94 -3.02 -21.99
C MET A 209 6.40 -2.98 -21.87
N ILE A 210 5.69 -3.55 -22.84
CA ILE A 210 4.21 -3.61 -22.83
C ILE A 210 3.75 -4.40 -21.58
N ALA A 211 4.38 -5.53 -21.30
CA ALA A 211 4.07 -6.33 -20.11
C ALA A 211 4.30 -5.53 -18.82
N THR A 212 5.41 -4.79 -18.71
CA THR A 212 5.72 -3.94 -17.55
C THR A 212 4.68 -2.84 -17.34
N ILE A 213 4.25 -2.17 -18.42
CA ILE A 213 3.20 -1.13 -18.37
C ILE A 213 1.87 -1.76 -17.94
N ALA A 214 1.51 -2.92 -18.51
CA ALA A 214 0.29 -3.64 -18.14
C ALA A 214 0.29 -4.04 -16.65
N VAL A 215 1.40 -4.58 -16.13
CA VAL A 215 1.58 -4.90 -14.70
C VAL A 215 1.40 -3.66 -13.84
N ALA A 216 2.05 -2.54 -14.19
CA ALA A 216 1.96 -1.29 -13.43
C ALA A 216 0.52 -0.78 -13.39
N PHE A 217 -0.18 -0.76 -14.53
CA PHE A 217 -1.57 -0.34 -14.64
C PHE A 217 -2.51 -1.23 -13.82
N VAL A 218 -2.40 -2.56 -13.97
CA VAL A 218 -3.26 -3.52 -13.26
C VAL A 218 -2.99 -3.46 -11.76
N SER A 219 -1.73 -3.41 -11.31
CA SER A 219 -1.36 -3.31 -9.90
C SER A 219 -1.87 -2.01 -9.26
N ALA A 220 -1.79 -0.87 -9.98
CA ALA A 220 -2.35 0.39 -9.52
C ALA A 220 -3.88 0.32 -9.38
N LYS A 221 -4.57 -0.30 -10.34
CA LYS A 221 -6.03 -0.52 -10.29
C LYS A 221 -6.43 -1.41 -9.09
N ILE A 222 -5.69 -2.48 -8.83
CA ILE A 222 -5.90 -3.35 -7.66
C ILE A 222 -5.71 -2.56 -6.37
N GLY A 223 -4.57 -1.87 -6.21
CA GLY A 223 -4.26 -1.11 -5.01
C GLY A 223 -5.27 0.01 -4.73
N SER A 224 -5.65 0.77 -5.75
CA SER A 224 -6.64 1.86 -5.61
C SER A 224 -8.05 1.32 -5.33
N GLY A 225 -8.46 0.24 -5.99
CA GLY A 225 -9.74 -0.41 -5.75
C GLY A 225 -9.84 -1.00 -4.34
N PHE A 226 -8.80 -1.68 -3.88
CA PHE A 226 -8.69 -2.17 -2.50
C PHE A 226 -8.80 -1.03 -1.48
N SER A 227 -8.04 0.04 -1.68
CA SER A 227 -8.02 1.21 -0.82
C SER A 227 -9.39 1.92 -0.76
N LYS A 228 -10.08 2.04 -1.91
CA LYS A 228 -11.46 2.57 -1.97
C LYS A 228 -12.41 1.74 -1.10
N ASN A 229 -12.39 0.41 -1.25
CA ASN A 229 -13.27 -0.48 -0.49
C ASN A 229 -12.96 -0.44 1.01
N LEU A 230 -11.68 -0.43 1.37
CA LEU A 230 -11.26 -0.39 2.76
C LEU A 230 -11.65 0.94 3.43
N ARG A 231 -11.49 2.10 2.74
CA ARG A 231 -11.94 3.40 3.26
C ARG A 231 -13.46 3.42 3.45
N LYS A 232 -14.21 2.85 2.52
CA LYS A 232 -15.67 2.72 2.64
C LYS A 232 -16.03 1.90 3.89
N GLU A 233 -15.40 0.72 4.08
CA GLU A 233 -15.63 -0.15 5.23
C GLU A 233 -15.30 0.56 6.55
N ILE A 234 -14.19 1.32 6.60
CA ILE A 234 -13.82 2.12 7.77
C ILE A 234 -14.85 3.21 8.03
N PHE A 235 -15.26 3.94 7.00
CA PHE A 235 -16.20 5.05 7.14
C PHE A 235 -17.57 4.56 7.63
N GLU A 236 -18.10 3.50 7.03
CA GLU A 236 -19.37 2.86 7.45
C GLU A 236 -19.30 2.39 8.90
N LYS A 237 -18.17 1.79 9.29
CA LYS A 237 -17.96 1.34 10.68
C LYS A 237 -17.91 2.52 11.66
N VAL A 238 -17.17 3.58 11.33
CA VAL A 238 -17.08 4.78 12.18
C VAL A 238 -18.45 5.46 12.31
N GLN A 239 -19.26 5.50 11.23
CA GLN A 239 -20.62 6.05 11.31
C GLN A 239 -21.57 5.21 12.19
N SER A 240 -21.28 3.93 12.38
CA SER A 240 -22.08 3.07 13.26
C SER A 240 -21.67 3.15 14.73
N PHE A 241 -20.59 3.85 15.07
CA PHE A 241 -20.11 3.99 16.44
C PHE A 241 -21.05 4.83 17.30
N SER A 242 -21.20 4.45 18.55
CA SER A 242 -21.76 5.27 19.60
C SER A 242 -20.69 6.24 20.15
N PRO A 243 -21.04 7.23 20.97
CA PRO A 243 -20.06 8.09 21.63
C PRO A 243 -19.01 7.29 22.43
N GLU A 244 -19.36 6.13 22.99
CA GLU A 244 -18.45 5.29 23.75
C GLU A 244 -17.28 4.78 22.91
N GLU A 245 -17.54 4.32 21.66
CA GLU A 245 -16.47 3.90 20.77
C GLU A 245 -15.66 5.11 20.29
N PHE A 246 -16.29 6.27 20.08
CA PHE A 246 -15.58 7.51 19.75
C PHE A 246 -14.60 7.95 20.84
N ASP A 247 -14.93 7.73 22.11
CA ASP A 247 -14.05 8.06 23.24
C ASP A 247 -12.82 7.13 23.31
N LYS A 248 -12.94 5.87 22.87
CA LYS A 248 -11.81 4.93 22.74
C LYS A 248 -10.80 5.36 21.71
N PHE A 249 -11.25 6.02 20.64
CA PHE A 249 -10.42 6.49 19.53
C PHE A 249 -10.49 8.00 19.40
N SER A 250 -9.36 8.71 19.50
CA SER A 250 -9.36 10.14 19.19
C SER A 250 -9.71 10.39 17.72
N SER A 251 -10.43 11.47 17.42
CA SER A 251 -10.77 11.88 16.04
C SER A 251 -9.55 11.97 15.14
N SER A 252 -8.41 12.47 15.66
CA SER A 252 -7.14 12.50 14.91
C SER A 252 -6.63 11.10 14.57
N SER A 253 -6.77 10.13 15.47
CA SER A 253 -6.39 8.73 15.22
C SER A 253 -7.24 8.10 14.13
N MET A 254 -8.56 8.35 14.11
CA MET A 254 -9.45 7.85 13.07
C MET A 254 -9.10 8.40 11.67
N VAL A 255 -8.78 9.70 11.60
CA VAL A 255 -8.33 10.33 10.34
C VAL A 255 -7.03 9.71 9.85
N VAL A 256 -6.02 9.53 10.73
CA VAL A 256 -4.75 8.89 10.38
C VAL A 256 -4.95 7.45 9.88
N ARG A 257 -5.83 6.67 10.53
CA ARG A 257 -6.15 5.29 10.11
C ARG A 257 -6.82 5.26 8.74
N THR A 258 -7.76 6.18 8.48
CA THR A 258 -8.51 6.24 7.21
C THR A 258 -7.65 6.71 6.04
N VAL A 259 -6.73 7.64 6.27
CA VAL A 259 -5.90 8.25 5.20
C VAL A 259 -4.54 7.60 5.12
N ASN A 260 -3.71 7.72 6.16
CA ASN A 260 -2.30 7.33 6.10
C ASN A 260 -2.12 5.80 6.17
N ASP A 261 -2.79 5.12 7.10
CA ASP A 261 -2.64 3.67 7.25
C ASP A 261 -3.20 2.92 6.02
N VAL A 262 -4.33 3.36 5.47
CA VAL A 262 -4.87 2.79 4.22
C VAL A 262 -3.90 3.02 3.05
N ASN A 263 -3.26 4.19 2.95
CA ASN A 263 -2.25 4.46 1.92
C ASN A 263 -1.02 3.56 2.05
N GLN A 264 -0.55 3.26 3.27
CA GLN A 264 0.54 2.33 3.52
C GLN A 264 0.20 0.92 3.01
N VAL A 265 -1.01 0.44 3.30
CA VAL A 265 -1.48 -0.87 2.83
C VAL A 265 -1.65 -0.86 1.30
N GLN A 266 -2.18 0.22 0.72
CA GLN A 266 -2.30 0.39 -0.73
C GLN A 266 -0.94 0.29 -1.42
N GLN A 267 0.08 1.00 -0.91
CA GLN A 267 1.44 0.96 -1.46
C GLN A 267 2.03 -0.45 -1.37
N MET A 268 1.84 -1.15 -0.24
CA MET A 268 2.28 -2.53 -0.10
C MET A 268 1.63 -3.44 -1.15
N ILE A 269 0.34 -3.29 -1.44
CA ILE A 269 -0.34 -4.10 -2.45
C ILE A 269 0.18 -3.76 -3.84
N THR A 270 0.25 -2.47 -4.20
CA THR A 270 0.65 -2.02 -5.54
C THR A 270 2.10 -2.43 -5.88
N MET A 271 3.04 -2.20 -4.95
CA MET A 271 4.45 -2.55 -5.13
C MET A 271 4.70 -4.04 -4.82
N GLY A 272 3.96 -4.59 -3.85
CA GLY A 272 4.12 -5.96 -3.38
C GLY A 272 3.83 -6.97 -4.48
N ILE A 273 2.78 -6.80 -5.29
CA ILE A 273 2.47 -7.71 -6.40
C ILE A 273 3.71 -7.90 -7.28
N ARG A 274 4.38 -6.82 -7.63
CA ARG A 274 5.59 -6.87 -8.43
C ARG A 274 6.77 -7.52 -7.68
N MET A 275 7.04 -7.09 -6.46
CA MET A 275 8.16 -7.59 -5.67
C MET A 275 8.02 -9.07 -5.30
N PHE A 276 6.81 -9.50 -4.89
CA PHE A 276 6.55 -10.87 -4.46
C PHE A 276 6.66 -11.91 -5.59
N PHE A 277 6.29 -11.53 -6.82
CA PHE A 277 6.27 -12.47 -7.94
C PHE A 277 7.47 -12.29 -8.86
N TYR A 278 7.78 -11.06 -9.28
CA TYR A 278 8.84 -10.82 -10.24
C TYR A 278 10.24 -11.16 -9.71
N ALA A 279 10.57 -10.74 -8.47
CA ALA A 279 11.90 -10.95 -7.95
C ALA A 279 12.28 -12.44 -7.79
N PRO A 280 11.43 -13.34 -7.23
CA PRO A 280 11.73 -14.77 -7.22
C PRO A 280 11.81 -15.39 -8.62
N ILE A 281 10.92 -14.98 -9.56
CA ILE A 281 10.95 -15.48 -10.94
C ILE A 281 12.28 -15.12 -11.61
N MET A 282 12.75 -13.88 -11.44
CA MET A 282 14.02 -13.42 -12.01
C MET A 282 15.22 -14.10 -11.35
N ALA A 283 15.22 -14.27 -10.02
CA ALA A 283 16.30 -14.96 -9.33
C ALA A 283 16.43 -16.42 -9.76
N ILE A 284 15.31 -17.16 -9.73
CA ILE A 284 15.28 -18.59 -10.12
C ILE A 284 15.55 -18.74 -11.62
N GLY A 285 14.89 -17.91 -12.44
CA GLY A 285 15.07 -17.94 -13.90
C GLY A 285 16.51 -17.60 -14.32
N GLY A 286 17.14 -16.62 -13.66
CA GLY A 286 18.56 -16.29 -13.89
C GLY A 286 19.49 -17.45 -13.54
N ILE A 287 19.27 -18.11 -12.40
CA ILE A 287 20.05 -19.29 -12.00
C ILE A 287 19.88 -20.43 -13.03
N ILE A 288 18.65 -20.70 -13.49
CA ILE A 288 18.40 -21.74 -14.50
C ILE A 288 19.11 -21.40 -15.81
N MET A 289 19.03 -20.14 -16.28
CA MET A 289 19.69 -19.71 -17.52
C MET A 289 21.21 -19.85 -17.46
N ILE A 290 21.81 -19.60 -16.31
CA ILE A 290 23.25 -19.79 -16.08
C ILE A 290 23.60 -21.27 -16.09
N SER A 291 22.85 -22.10 -15.36
CA SER A 291 23.15 -23.54 -15.24
C SER A 291 22.98 -24.32 -16.55
N GLN A 292 22.24 -23.79 -17.51
CA GLN A 292 22.05 -24.40 -18.84
C GLN A 292 23.18 -24.09 -19.84
N ARG A 293 24.06 -23.12 -19.54
CA ARG A 293 25.12 -22.71 -20.48
C ARG A 293 26.42 -23.44 -20.20
N ASP A 294 27.05 -23.16 -19.08
CA ASP A 294 28.30 -23.79 -18.66
C ASP A 294 28.32 -23.90 -17.13
N THR A 295 28.64 -25.10 -16.66
CA THR A 295 28.68 -25.40 -15.22
C THR A 295 29.93 -24.88 -14.54
N SER A 296 30.97 -24.60 -15.31
CA SER A 296 32.33 -24.27 -14.80
C SER A 296 32.35 -22.97 -13.98
N MET A 297 31.52 -21.96 -14.33
CA MET A 297 31.44 -20.65 -13.64
C MET A 297 30.25 -20.56 -12.70
N THR A 298 29.35 -21.52 -12.66
CA THR A 298 28.12 -21.49 -11.84
C THR A 298 28.41 -21.35 -10.34
N TRP A 299 29.54 -21.85 -9.85
CA TRP A 299 29.96 -21.73 -8.46
C TRP A 299 30.09 -20.25 -8.00
N ILE A 300 30.49 -19.31 -8.89
CA ILE A 300 30.63 -17.90 -8.60
C ILE A 300 29.22 -17.34 -8.19
N ILE A 301 28.19 -17.75 -8.91
CA ILE A 301 26.81 -17.34 -8.63
C ILE A 301 26.31 -17.96 -7.33
N VAL A 302 26.63 -19.22 -7.06
CA VAL A 302 26.28 -19.90 -5.79
C VAL A 302 26.92 -19.17 -4.61
N VAL A 303 28.19 -18.81 -4.69
CA VAL A 303 28.90 -18.06 -3.65
C VAL A 303 28.28 -16.66 -3.48
N THR A 304 27.97 -15.96 -4.60
CA THR A 304 27.31 -14.65 -4.57
C THR A 304 25.93 -14.74 -3.91
N CYS A 305 25.12 -15.72 -4.29
CA CYS A 305 23.79 -15.92 -3.69
C CYS A 305 23.89 -16.24 -2.19
N ALA A 306 24.85 -17.08 -1.78
CA ALA A 306 25.09 -17.41 -0.37
C ALA A 306 25.52 -16.15 0.42
N ALA A 307 26.40 -15.33 -0.15
CA ALA A 307 26.80 -14.05 0.46
C ALA A 307 25.62 -13.07 0.58
N LEU A 308 24.78 -12.96 -0.45
CA LEU A 308 23.56 -12.12 -0.43
C LEU A 308 22.58 -12.61 0.61
N LEU A 309 22.30 -13.90 0.68
CA LEU A 309 21.40 -14.49 1.67
C LEU A 309 21.91 -14.27 3.10
N SER A 310 23.20 -14.51 3.36
CA SER A 310 23.80 -14.27 4.67
C SER A 310 23.69 -12.79 5.07
N PHE A 311 23.91 -11.87 4.14
CA PHE A 311 23.76 -10.45 4.35
C PHE A 311 22.31 -10.06 4.70
N LEU A 312 21.33 -10.59 3.97
CA LEU A 312 19.91 -10.36 4.27
C LEU A 312 19.52 -10.87 5.66
N VAL A 313 20.01 -12.04 6.05
CA VAL A 313 19.79 -12.63 7.39
C VAL A 313 20.38 -11.73 8.47
N VAL A 314 21.60 -11.23 8.30
CA VAL A 314 22.25 -10.30 9.23
C VAL A 314 21.43 -9.01 9.38
N ILE A 315 21.02 -8.39 8.26
CA ILE A 315 20.17 -7.18 8.31
C ILE A 315 18.86 -7.46 9.05
N TYR A 316 18.21 -8.58 8.79
CA TYR A 316 16.97 -8.96 9.44
C TYR A 316 17.13 -9.01 10.97
N PHE A 317 18.13 -9.71 11.49
CA PHE A 317 18.34 -9.82 12.91
C PHE A 317 18.84 -8.54 13.59
N VAL A 318 19.58 -7.69 12.87
CA VAL A 318 20.11 -6.42 13.42
C VAL A 318 19.10 -5.28 13.33
N ALA A 319 18.43 -5.10 12.18
CA ALA A 319 17.61 -3.92 11.92
C ALA A 319 16.15 -4.08 12.40
N VAL A 320 15.52 -5.25 12.18
CA VAL A 320 14.10 -5.43 12.48
C VAL A 320 13.74 -5.22 13.96
N PRO A 321 14.51 -5.74 14.94
CA PRO A 321 14.25 -5.45 16.36
C PRO A 321 14.33 -3.96 16.70
N LYS A 322 15.26 -3.24 16.07
CA LYS A 322 15.46 -1.80 16.31
C LYS A 322 14.32 -0.94 15.76
N PHE A 323 13.67 -1.36 14.65
CA PHE A 323 12.46 -0.69 14.17
C PHE A 323 11.29 -0.74 15.17
N LYS A 324 11.12 -1.86 15.89
CA LYS A 324 10.10 -1.96 16.95
C LYS A 324 10.37 -1.02 18.11
N VAL A 325 11.66 -0.87 18.50
CA VAL A 325 12.06 0.04 19.58
C VAL A 325 11.92 1.50 19.14
N MET A 326 12.22 1.81 17.87
CA MET A 326 12.06 3.16 17.30
C MET A 326 10.65 3.70 17.52
N GLN A 327 9.62 2.88 17.34
CA GLN A 327 8.25 3.31 17.54
C GLN A 327 8.01 3.81 18.96
N LYS A 328 8.51 3.09 19.99
CA LYS A 328 8.38 3.52 21.38
C LYS A 328 9.03 4.88 21.66
N PHE A 329 10.17 5.16 21.04
CA PHE A 329 10.83 6.47 21.20
C PHE A 329 10.08 7.59 20.46
N VAL A 330 9.49 7.30 19.31
CA VAL A 330 8.61 8.26 18.60
C VAL A 330 7.38 8.56 19.45
N ASP A 331 6.74 7.56 20.03
CA ASP A 331 5.55 7.74 20.89
C ASP A 331 5.89 8.58 22.13
N ARG A 332 7.05 8.32 22.75
CA ARG A 332 7.54 9.11 23.89
C ARG A 332 7.82 10.57 23.52
N LEU A 333 8.46 10.81 22.37
CA LEU A 333 8.71 12.16 21.87
C LEU A 333 7.39 12.91 21.61
N ASN A 334 6.44 12.24 20.97
CA ASN A 334 5.12 12.81 20.70
C ASN A 334 4.34 13.12 21.99
N LEU A 335 4.46 12.27 23.00
CA LEU A 335 3.86 12.53 24.31
C LEU A 335 4.42 13.81 24.94
N VAL A 336 5.75 13.92 25.04
CA VAL A 336 6.42 15.11 25.59
C VAL A 336 6.03 16.37 24.81
N PHE A 337 5.99 16.29 23.48
CA PHE A 337 5.62 17.42 22.64
C PHE A 337 4.15 17.83 22.82
N ARG A 338 3.24 16.86 22.92
CA ARG A 338 1.81 17.12 23.14
C ARG A 338 1.56 17.75 24.51
N GLU A 339 2.21 17.24 25.56
CA GLU A 339 2.12 17.82 26.91
C GLU A 339 2.62 19.26 26.94
N ASN A 340 3.74 19.56 26.25
CA ASN A 340 4.27 20.91 26.11
C ASN A 340 3.31 21.86 25.38
N LEU A 341 2.68 21.39 24.27
CA LEU A 341 1.71 22.22 23.54
C LEU A 341 0.47 22.50 24.38
N SER A 342 -0.07 21.50 25.05
CA SER A 342 -1.26 21.64 25.88
C SER A 342 -0.98 22.48 27.13
N GLY A 343 0.22 22.32 27.72
CA GLY A 343 0.63 22.98 28.95
C GLY A 343 1.43 24.29 28.74
N VAL A 344 1.52 24.83 27.52
CA VAL A 344 2.42 25.97 27.22
C VAL A 344 2.18 27.19 28.11
N MET A 345 0.93 27.49 28.46
CA MET A 345 0.59 28.61 29.36
C MET A 345 1.09 28.36 30.80
N VAL A 346 0.96 27.12 31.26
CA VAL A 346 1.44 26.69 32.60
C VAL A 346 2.97 26.79 32.63
N ILE A 347 3.65 26.23 31.62
CA ILE A 347 5.13 26.26 31.52
C ILE A 347 5.64 27.70 31.55
N ARG A 348 4.96 28.61 30.84
CA ARG A 348 5.31 30.05 30.79
C ARG A 348 5.02 30.75 32.14
N ALA A 349 3.87 30.45 32.76
CA ALA A 349 3.47 31.05 34.03
C ALA A 349 4.44 30.68 35.17
N PHE A 350 4.94 29.43 35.16
CA PHE A 350 5.89 28.95 36.19
C PHE A 350 7.38 29.12 35.79
N GLY A 351 7.69 29.65 34.61
CA GLY A 351 9.06 29.86 34.15
C GLY A 351 9.87 28.58 33.88
N ASN A 352 9.22 27.43 33.76
CA ASN A 352 9.86 26.09 33.71
C ASN A 352 10.34 25.65 32.31
N LYS A 353 10.61 26.62 31.44
CA LYS A 353 11.05 26.37 30.04
C LYS A 353 12.30 25.48 29.98
N ASP A 354 13.30 25.73 30.84
CA ASP A 354 14.57 25.00 30.77
C ASP A 354 14.42 23.53 31.20
N PHE A 355 13.53 23.23 32.13
CA PHE A 355 13.22 21.87 32.51
C PHE A 355 12.56 21.10 31.35
N GLU A 356 11.57 21.70 30.71
CA GLU A 356 10.89 21.09 29.57
C GLU A 356 11.79 20.95 28.34
N ASN A 357 12.67 21.91 28.08
CA ASN A 357 13.69 21.80 27.04
C ASN A 357 14.60 20.59 27.29
N LYS A 358 15.11 20.40 28.50
CA LYS A 358 15.94 19.24 28.85
C LYS A 358 15.18 17.92 28.71
N ARG A 359 13.90 17.90 29.08
CA ARG A 359 13.04 16.74 28.95
C ARG A 359 12.81 16.37 27.49
N PHE A 360 12.55 17.37 26.64
CA PHE A 360 12.42 17.21 25.19
C PHE A 360 13.73 16.76 24.54
N ASP A 361 14.85 17.42 24.86
CA ASP A 361 16.17 17.10 24.32
C ASP A 361 16.58 15.67 24.63
N LYS A 362 16.29 15.18 25.84
CA LYS A 362 16.55 13.79 26.20
C LYS A 362 15.76 12.82 25.33
N ALA A 363 14.45 13.04 25.17
CA ALA A 363 13.61 12.17 24.33
C ALA A 363 14.00 12.25 22.84
N ASN A 364 14.38 13.43 22.38
CA ASN A 364 14.84 13.68 21.01
C ASN A 364 16.18 13.01 20.72
N SER A 365 17.15 13.13 21.64
CA SER A 365 18.47 12.48 21.50
C SER A 365 18.35 10.96 21.50
N GLU A 366 17.57 10.38 22.42
CA GLU A 366 17.33 8.92 22.46
C GLU A 366 16.77 8.41 21.11
N ARG A 367 15.82 9.14 20.52
CA ARG A 367 15.27 8.84 19.20
C ARG A 367 16.31 9.04 18.10
N ALA A 368 17.07 10.13 18.14
CA ALA A 368 18.09 10.48 17.15
C ALA A 368 19.22 9.45 17.11
N ASP A 369 19.71 9.00 18.27
CA ASP A 369 20.76 7.98 18.36
C ASP A 369 20.33 6.65 17.76
N LEU A 370 19.09 6.23 18.05
CA LEU A 370 18.54 5.01 17.47
C LEU A 370 18.32 5.15 15.97
N ALA A 371 17.82 6.31 15.51
CA ALA A 371 17.66 6.62 14.09
C ALA A 371 19.01 6.60 13.36
N LEU A 372 20.04 7.20 13.99
CA LEU A 372 21.41 7.22 13.46
C LEU A 372 21.96 5.79 13.33
N PHE A 373 21.76 4.95 14.33
CA PHE A 373 22.17 3.53 14.26
C PHE A 373 21.49 2.81 13.10
N ILE A 374 20.14 2.91 12.99
CA ILE A 374 19.38 2.30 11.91
C ILE A 374 19.83 2.81 10.55
N ASN A 375 19.99 4.14 10.42
CA ASN A 375 20.42 4.74 9.16
C ASN A 375 21.85 4.32 8.78
N ARG A 376 22.78 4.18 9.73
CA ARG A 376 24.14 3.66 9.47
C ARG A 376 24.08 2.23 8.93
N VAL A 377 23.28 1.36 9.54
CA VAL A 377 23.10 -0.02 9.05
C VAL A 377 22.48 -0.04 7.65
N MET A 378 21.44 0.79 7.41
CA MET A 378 20.79 0.89 6.11
C MET A 378 21.69 1.53 5.04
N SER A 379 22.51 2.51 5.41
CA SER A 379 23.46 3.15 4.49
C SER A 379 24.56 2.22 4.00
N LEU A 380 24.89 1.17 4.78
CA LEU A 380 25.85 0.12 4.35
C LEU A 380 25.28 -0.79 3.27
N MET A 381 23.94 -0.85 3.13
CA MET A 381 23.29 -1.80 2.23
C MET A 381 23.68 -1.56 0.77
N MET A 382 23.57 -0.33 0.27
CA MET A 382 23.91 -0.04 -1.13
C MET A 382 25.40 -0.17 -1.45
N PRO A 383 26.37 0.35 -0.65
CA PRO A 383 27.80 0.10 -0.86
C PRO A 383 28.17 -1.37 -0.86
N LEU A 384 27.59 -2.16 0.06
CA LEU A 384 27.89 -3.59 0.16
C LEU A 384 27.32 -4.36 -1.03
N MET A 385 26.11 -4.05 -1.47
CA MET A 385 25.53 -4.62 -2.69
C MET A 385 26.36 -4.27 -3.93
N ASN A 386 26.79 -3.01 -4.07
CA ASN A 386 27.69 -2.61 -5.15
C ASN A 386 29.05 -3.31 -5.08
N PHE A 387 29.59 -3.50 -3.87
CA PHE A 387 30.82 -4.27 -3.69
C PHE A 387 30.63 -5.71 -4.13
N LEU A 388 29.58 -6.40 -3.69
CA LEU A 388 29.29 -7.78 -4.10
C LEU A 388 29.07 -7.88 -5.61
N MET A 389 28.35 -6.93 -6.21
CA MET A 389 28.13 -6.88 -7.65
C MET A 389 29.45 -6.73 -8.41
N ASN A 390 30.29 -5.76 -8.04
CA ASN A 390 31.57 -5.54 -8.70
C ASN A 390 32.56 -6.69 -8.45
N ALA A 391 32.59 -7.27 -7.24
CA ALA A 391 33.40 -8.44 -6.93
C ALA A 391 32.98 -9.66 -7.77
N THR A 392 31.67 -9.89 -7.92
CA THR A 392 31.14 -10.95 -8.79
C THR A 392 31.51 -10.70 -10.25
N MET A 393 31.35 -9.46 -10.74
CA MET A 393 31.78 -9.08 -12.10
C MET A 393 33.27 -9.32 -12.32
N LEU A 394 34.12 -8.90 -11.37
CA LEU A 394 35.56 -9.09 -11.44
C LEU A 394 35.91 -10.60 -11.43
N ALA A 395 35.25 -11.39 -10.59
CA ALA A 395 35.45 -12.84 -10.57
C ALA A 395 35.05 -13.48 -11.93
N ILE A 396 33.90 -13.09 -12.51
CA ILE A 396 33.47 -13.58 -13.82
C ILE A 396 34.48 -13.20 -14.90
N ILE A 397 34.99 -11.98 -14.90
CA ILE A 397 36.02 -11.54 -15.86
C ILE A 397 37.30 -12.33 -15.66
N TRP A 398 37.77 -12.50 -14.42
CA TRP A 398 39.01 -13.18 -14.13
C TRP A 398 38.99 -14.68 -14.54
N PHE A 399 38.00 -15.40 -14.06
CA PHE A 399 37.88 -16.83 -14.39
C PHE A 399 37.41 -17.03 -15.84
N GLY A 400 36.52 -16.20 -16.34
CA GLY A 400 36.02 -16.26 -17.72
C GLY A 400 37.11 -15.98 -18.75
N SER A 401 38.03 -15.02 -18.47
CA SER A 401 39.14 -14.74 -19.40
C SER A 401 40.12 -15.93 -19.51
N HIS A 402 40.36 -16.67 -18.43
CA HIS A 402 41.16 -17.89 -18.50
C HIS A 402 40.47 -18.97 -19.34
N GLN A 403 39.18 -19.17 -19.14
CA GLN A 403 38.43 -20.15 -19.93
C GLN A 403 38.28 -19.73 -21.41
N ILE A 404 38.21 -18.43 -21.70
CA ILE A 404 38.26 -17.95 -23.08
C ILE A 404 39.62 -18.24 -23.72
N ALA A 405 40.71 -18.04 -22.96
CA ALA A 405 42.06 -18.37 -23.44
C ALA A 405 42.28 -19.88 -23.68
N GLU A 406 41.60 -20.73 -22.92
CA GLU A 406 41.58 -22.19 -23.09
C GLU A 406 40.56 -22.63 -24.17
N GLY A 407 39.76 -21.71 -24.76
CA GLY A 407 38.76 -21.99 -25.77
C GLY A 407 37.48 -22.66 -25.25
N ILE A 408 37.31 -22.76 -23.94
CA ILE A 408 36.13 -23.38 -23.30
C ILE A 408 34.93 -22.48 -23.37
N LEU A 409 35.11 -21.15 -23.22
CA LEU A 409 34.05 -20.15 -23.14
C LEU A 409 34.19 -19.12 -24.26
N GLN A 410 33.06 -18.58 -24.76
CA GLN A 410 33.06 -17.47 -25.70
C GLN A 410 32.83 -16.12 -24.99
N ILE A 411 33.32 -15.01 -25.59
CA ILE A 411 33.18 -13.65 -24.98
C ILE A 411 31.73 -13.26 -24.74
N GLY A 412 30.85 -13.57 -25.68
CA GLY A 412 29.41 -13.24 -25.54
C GLY A 412 28.75 -14.04 -24.41
N ASP A 413 29.21 -15.26 -24.12
CA ASP A 413 28.69 -16.04 -22.99
C ASP A 413 29.15 -15.46 -21.65
N MET A 414 30.40 -15.03 -21.54
CA MET A 414 30.88 -14.27 -20.39
C MET A 414 30.06 -13.02 -20.16
N MET A 415 29.74 -12.27 -21.22
CA MET A 415 28.85 -11.07 -21.13
C MET A 415 27.44 -11.45 -20.66
N ALA A 416 26.88 -12.58 -21.13
CA ALA A 416 25.58 -13.06 -20.66
C ALA A 416 25.63 -13.48 -19.18
N PHE A 417 26.69 -14.13 -18.72
CA PHE A 417 26.91 -14.44 -17.30
C PHE A 417 26.92 -13.19 -16.44
N MET A 418 27.61 -12.13 -16.88
CA MET A 418 27.62 -10.84 -16.16
C MET A 418 26.22 -10.24 -16.05
N GLN A 419 25.42 -10.25 -17.13
CA GLN A 419 24.06 -9.71 -17.12
C GLN A 419 23.11 -10.54 -16.24
N TYR A 420 23.15 -11.87 -16.31
CA TYR A 420 22.35 -12.73 -15.43
C TYR A 420 22.70 -12.53 -13.97
N SER A 421 24.01 -12.42 -13.65
CA SER A 421 24.48 -12.13 -12.29
C SER A 421 23.89 -10.82 -11.76
N MET A 422 23.91 -9.77 -12.59
CA MET A 422 23.32 -8.47 -12.24
C MET A 422 21.81 -8.58 -11.99
N GLN A 423 21.08 -9.31 -12.83
CA GLN A 423 19.63 -9.53 -12.66
C GLN A 423 19.32 -10.30 -11.37
N ILE A 424 20.13 -11.33 -11.03
CA ILE A 424 19.99 -12.09 -9.78
C ILE A 424 20.22 -11.17 -8.58
N ILE A 425 21.32 -10.41 -8.57
CA ILE A 425 21.65 -9.48 -7.46
C ILE A 425 20.56 -8.43 -7.28
N MET A 426 20.04 -7.85 -8.37
CA MET A 426 18.94 -6.90 -8.31
C MET A 426 17.63 -7.53 -7.80
N SER A 427 17.39 -8.80 -8.10
CA SER A 427 16.24 -9.53 -7.56
C SER A 427 16.36 -9.72 -6.05
N PHE A 428 17.54 -10.03 -5.52
CA PHE A 428 17.79 -10.08 -4.08
C PHE A 428 17.63 -8.72 -3.41
N LEU A 429 18.03 -7.63 -4.07
CA LEU A 429 17.79 -6.28 -3.57
C LEU A 429 16.29 -5.96 -3.45
N MET A 430 15.48 -6.36 -4.44
CA MET A 430 14.00 -6.22 -4.37
C MET A 430 13.43 -7.02 -3.20
N ILE A 431 13.90 -8.24 -2.97
CA ILE A 431 13.50 -9.07 -1.82
C ILE A 431 13.89 -8.37 -0.51
N ALA A 432 15.08 -7.78 -0.43
CA ALA A 432 15.53 -7.04 0.74
C ALA A 432 14.61 -5.85 1.08
N MET A 433 14.15 -5.11 0.08
CA MET A 433 13.21 -3.99 0.28
C MET A 433 11.87 -4.44 0.88
N MET A 434 11.43 -5.67 0.64
CA MET A 434 10.20 -6.21 1.25
C MET A 434 10.27 -6.23 2.77
N PHE A 435 11.45 -6.51 3.36
CA PHE A 435 11.64 -6.49 4.81
C PHE A 435 11.44 -5.11 5.45
N ILE A 436 11.45 -4.04 4.64
CA ILE A 436 11.17 -2.67 5.10
C ILE A 436 9.69 -2.33 4.92
N PHE A 437 9.10 -2.65 3.77
CA PHE A 437 7.72 -2.25 3.43
C PHE A 437 6.65 -3.10 4.11
N VAL A 438 6.85 -4.41 4.16
CA VAL A 438 5.85 -5.34 4.73
C VAL A 438 5.56 -5.07 6.20
N PRO A 439 6.55 -4.92 7.12
CA PRO A 439 6.27 -4.65 8.53
C PRO A 439 5.48 -3.36 8.75
N ARG A 440 5.78 -2.29 8.00
CA ARG A 440 5.02 -1.02 8.10
C ARG A 440 3.56 -1.21 7.74
N ALA A 441 3.29 -1.85 6.63
CA ALA A 441 1.92 -2.12 6.19
C ALA A 441 1.17 -3.05 7.14
N VAL A 442 1.85 -4.03 7.76
CA VAL A 442 1.26 -4.91 8.78
C VAL A 442 0.85 -4.13 10.03
N VAL A 443 1.69 -3.19 10.49
CA VAL A 443 1.34 -2.31 11.63
C VAL A 443 0.11 -1.46 11.30
N SER A 444 0.09 -0.81 10.13
CA SER A 444 -1.06 -0.02 9.67
C SER A 444 -2.33 -0.88 9.55
N LEU A 445 -2.20 -2.09 9.02
CA LEU A 445 -3.32 -3.03 8.92
C LEU A 445 -3.86 -3.44 10.30
N ASN A 446 -2.98 -3.67 11.28
CA ASN A 446 -3.41 -4.02 12.64
C ASN A 446 -4.21 -2.87 13.28
N ARG A 447 -3.78 -1.61 13.11
CA ARG A 447 -4.53 -0.44 13.58
C ARG A 447 -5.89 -0.30 12.91
N ILE A 448 -5.97 -0.58 11.61
CA ILE A 448 -7.25 -0.59 10.88
C ILE A 448 -8.14 -1.71 11.40
N ASN A 449 -7.59 -2.92 11.62
CA ASN A 449 -8.36 -4.04 12.14
C ASN A 449 -8.87 -3.78 13.56
N GLU A 450 -8.08 -3.16 14.43
CA GLU A 450 -8.50 -2.76 15.77
C GLU A 450 -9.78 -1.90 15.71
N LEU A 451 -9.83 -0.92 14.80
CA LEU A 451 -11.02 -0.08 14.63
C LEU A 451 -12.21 -0.88 14.05
N LEU A 452 -11.96 -1.69 13.03
CA LEU A 452 -13.03 -2.45 12.35
C LEU A 452 -13.55 -3.64 13.18
N ASP A 453 -12.74 -4.18 14.08
CA ASP A 453 -13.11 -5.30 14.98
C ASP A 453 -13.75 -4.82 16.29
N THR A 454 -13.77 -3.50 16.55
CA THR A 454 -14.45 -2.93 17.70
C THR A 454 -15.95 -3.21 17.58
N GLU A 455 -16.50 -3.89 18.56
CA GLU A 455 -17.94 -4.13 18.65
C GLU A 455 -18.65 -2.85 19.06
N ASN A 456 -19.81 -2.59 18.46
CA ASN A 456 -20.65 -1.47 18.86
C ASN A 456 -21.35 -1.83 20.18
N THR A 457 -21.40 -0.91 21.12
CA THR A 457 -22.14 -1.10 22.38
C THR A 457 -23.64 -1.05 22.18
N ILE A 458 -24.10 -0.23 21.21
CA ILE A 458 -25.51 -0.09 20.89
C ILE A 458 -25.85 -0.99 19.70
N HIS A 459 -26.81 -1.88 19.92
CA HIS A 459 -27.31 -2.80 18.91
C HIS A 459 -28.75 -2.44 18.53
N GLU A 460 -29.03 -2.45 17.21
CA GLU A 460 -30.40 -2.33 16.73
C GLU A 460 -31.22 -3.59 17.13
N PRO A 461 -32.50 -3.44 17.52
CA PRO A 461 -33.37 -4.57 17.81
C PRO A 461 -33.62 -5.38 16.53
N ASN A 462 -33.70 -6.73 16.69
CA ASN A 462 -34.00 -7.61 15.55
C ASN A 462 -35.39 -7.33 14.96
N GLU A 463 -36.36 -7.01 15.82
CA GLU A 463 -37.72 -6.60 15.45
C GLU A 463 -38.01 -5.30 16.21
N ALA A 464 -38.00 -4.16 15.49
CA ALA A 464 -38.29 -2.87 16.07
C ALA A 464 -39.78 -2.72 16.35
N LYS A 465 -40.12 -2.27 17.56
CA LYS A 465 -41.50 -1.91 17.92
C LYS A 465 -41.84 -0.53 17.39
N ALA A 466 -43.11 -0.34 17.03
CA ALA A 466 -43.63 0.99 16.69
C ALA A 466 -44.00 1.76 17.96
N PHE A 467 -43.93 3.07 17.91
CA PHE A 467 -44.32 3.94 19.00
C PHE A 467 -45.85 3.93 19.22
N ASN A 468 -46.30 4.20 20.44
CA ASN A 468 -47.69 4.38 20.77
C ASN A 468 -48.15 5.79 20.38
N ALA A 469 -49.07 5.89 19.45
CA ALA A 469 -49.56 7.20 18.97
C ALA A 469 -50.22 8.05 20.05
N SER A 470 -50.78 7.42 21.10
CA SER A 470 -51.38 8.09 22.26
C SER A 470 -50.37 8.78 23.18
N ASP A 471 -49.13 8.31 23.15
CA ASP A 471 -48.08 8.69 24.12
C ASP A 471 -47.03 9.59 23.46
N ARG A 472 -47.32 10.17 22.30
CA ARG A 472 -46.39 11.02 21.54
C ARG A 472 -45.86 12.17 22.36
N GLY A 473 -44.58 12.25 22.54
CA GLY A 473 -43.88 13.25 23.37
C GLY A 473 -43.64 12.80 24.82
N LEU A 474 -44.12 11.62 25.25
CA LEU A 474 -43.93 11.13 26.63
C LEU A 474 -42.50 10.61 26.79
N VAL A 475 -41.79 11.02 27.86
CA VAL A 475 -40.48 10.51 28.23
C VAL A 475 -40.52 10.04 29.68
N GLU A 476 -40.14 8.75 29.92
CA GLU A 476 -40.20 8.14 31.23
C GLU A 476 -38.89 7.50 31.58
N PHE A 477 -38.43 7.72 32.81
CA PHE A 477 -37.26 7.03 33.40
C PHE A 477 -37.77 6.20 34.60
N GLU A 478 -37.47 4.87 34.54
CA GLU A 478 -37.89 3.92 35.55
C GLU A 478 -36.69 3.21 36.17
N ASN A 479 -36.33 3.57 37.40
CA ASN A 479 -35.22 3.00 38.20
C ASN A 479 -33.90 2.94 37.42
N VAL A 480 -33.55 4.03 36.75
CA VAL A 480 -32.39 4.08 35.86
C VAL A 480 -31.11 4.31 36.63
N ASP A 481 -30.18 3.36 36.49
CA ASP A 481 -28.76 3.53 36.84
C ASP A 481 -27.90 3.56 35.59
N PHE A 482 -26.85 4.37 35.61
CA PHE A 482 -25.92 4.45 34.50
C PHE A 482 -24.49 4.68 34.92
N LYS A 483 -23.56 3.97 34.26
CA LYS A 483 -22.11 4.21 34.31
C LYS A 483 -21.51 4.15 32.91
N TYR A 484 -20.41 4.89 32.66
CA TYR A 484 -19.70 4.88 31.40
C TYR A 484 -18.80 3.67 31.27
N GLY A 485 -18.97 2.89 30.21
CA GLY A 485 -18.09 1.76 29.89
C GLY A 485 -17.79 0.85 31.06
N ASP A 486 -16.51 0.60 31.30
CA ASP A 486 -16.03 -0.26 32.41
C ASP A 486 -15.74 0.52 33.72
N ALA A 487 -16.26 1.74 33.88
CA ALA A 487 -16.05 2.52 35.12
C ALA A 487 -16.59 1.79 36.33
N ASP A 488 -15.91 1.90 37.49
CA ASP A 488 -16.33 1.29 38.73
C ASP A 488 -17.51 2.04 39.36
N GLU A 489 -17.59 3.37 39.17
CA GLU A 489 -18.58 4.22 39.79
C GLU A 489 -19.73 4.55 38.84
N TYR A 490 -20.95 4.56 39.40
CA TYR A 490 -22.14 5.01 38.67
C TYR A 490 -22.18 6.54 38.61
N VAL A 491 -22.66 7.06 37.49
CA VAL A 491 -22.89 8.51 37.25
C VAL A 491 -24.32 8.90 37.52
N LEU A 492 -25.27 7.97 37.36
CA LEU A 492 -26.68 8.14 37.69
C LEU A 492 -27.15 7.00 38.53
N HIS A 493 -27.95 7.30 39.57
CA HIS A 493 -28.46 6.34 40.54
C HIS A 493 -29.97 6.51 40.71
N ASP A 494 -30.73 5.45 40.48
CA ASP A 494 -32.17 5.32 40.75
C ASP A 494 -32.97 6.52 40.23
N ILE A 495 -32.75 6.89 38.97
CA ILE A 495 -33.42 8.03 38.32
C ILE A 495 -34.85 7.64 37.96
N ASN A 496 -35.83 8.39 38.54
CA ASN A 496 -37.25 8.15 38.36
C ASN A 496 -37.99 9.47 38.09
N PHE A 497 -38.46 9.69 36.85
CA PHE A 497 -39.31 10.83 36.51
C PHE A 497 -40.10 10.58 35.24
N VAL A 498 -41.10 11.43 35.01
CA VAL A 498 -41.92 11.47 33.79
C VAL A 498 -41.94 12.90 33.30
N ALA A 499 -41.56 13.11 32.02
CA ALA A 499 -41.79 14.37 31.29
C ALA A 499 -42.95 14.17 30.34
N LYS A 500 -43.99 15.02 30.52
CA LYS A 500 -45.26 14.86 29.81
C LYS A 500 -45.31 15.66 28.50
N PRO A 501 -46.09 15.20 27.52
CA PRO A 501 -46.30 15.92 26.28
C PRO A 501 -46.77 17.39 26.52
N GLY A 502 -46.13 18.33 25.83
CA GLY A 502 -46.46 19.75 25.92
C GLY A 502 -45.94 20.49 27.17
N GLU A 503 -45.25 19.77 28.08
CA GLU A 503 -44.64 20.36 29.29
C GLU A 503 -43.12 20.57 29.13
N THR A 504 -42.59 21.55 29.84
CA THR A 504 -41.16 21.81 29.98
C THR A 504 -40.62 21.15 31.24
N THR A 505 -39.73 20.16 31.07
CA THR A 505 -38.97 19.56 32.16
C THR A 505 -37.54 20.08 32.15
N ALA A 506 -37.14 20.78 33.20
CA ALA A 506 -35.80 21.34 33.34
C ALA A 506 -34.92 20.54 34.32
N PHE A 507 -33.63 20.49 34.01
CA PHE A 507 -32.64 19.80 34.85
C PHE A 507 -31.60 20.80 35.35
N ILE A 508 -31.41 20.87 36.68
CA ILE A 508 -30.44 21.74 37.31
C ILE A 508 -29.62 20.96 38.36
N GLY A 509 -28.44 21.44 38.73
CA GLY A 509 -27.57 20.87 39.72
C GLY A 509 -26.13 21.29 39.51
N SER A 510 -25.24 20.87 40.40
CA SER A 510 -23.80 21.17 40.36
C SER A 510 -23.14 20.68 39.07
N THR A 511 -21.95 21.21 38.76
CA THR A 511 -21.16 20.68 37.65
C THR A 511 -20.73 19.24 37.98
N GLY A 512 -20.94 18.31 37.06
CA GLY A 512 -20.65 16.89 37.27
C GLY A 512 -21.81 16.09 37.89
N SER A 513 -22.97 16.69 38.21
CA SER A 513 -24.12 15.98 38.78
C SER A 513 -24.87 15.03 37.85
N GLY A 514 -24.40 14.84 36.58
CA GLY A 514 -24.99 13.87 35.64
C GLY A 514 -26.05 14.42 34.68
N LYS A 515 -26.33 15.74 34.64
CA LYS A 515 -27.37 16.34 33.78
C LYS A 515 -27.29 16.00 32.30
N SER A 516 -26.14 16.27 31.66
CA SER A 516 -25.94 15.95 30.25
C SER A 516 -25.92 14.42 30.00
N THR A 517 -25.42 13.64 30.95
CA THR A 517 -25.48 12.17 30.91
C THR A 517 -26.93 11.70 30.85
N LEU A 518 -27.81 12.25 31.73
CA LEU A 518 -29.21 11.86 31.80
C LEU A 518 -29.93 12.10 30.47
N ILE A 519 -29.82 13.32 29.92
CA ILE A 519 -30.53 13.66 28.66
C ILE A 519 -29.97 12.91 27.45
N ASN A 520 -28.69 12.47 27.46
CA ASN A 520 -28.08 11.70 26.39
C ASN A 520 -28.58 10.24 26.34
N LEU A 521 -29.26 9.76 27.37
CA LEU A 521 -29.92 8.46 27.36
C LEU A 521 -31.23 8.48 26.57
N VAL A 522 -31.89 9.64 26.42
CA VAL A 522 -33.17 9.79 25.68
C VAL A 522 -32.97 9.49 24.19
N PRO A 523 -31.97 10.07 23.43
CA PRO A 523 -31.71 9.72 22.05
C PRO A 523 -30.91 8.41 21.89
N ARG A 524 -30.76 7.65 22.99
CA ARG A 524 -30.00 6.41 23.05
C ARG A 524 -28.59 6.59 22.49
N PHE A 525 -27.87 7.62 23.00
CA PHE A 525 -26.42 7.73 22.74
C PHE A 525 -25.62 6.73 23.58
N TYR A 526 -26.20 6.29 24.69
CA TYR A 526 -25.73 5.24 25.58
C TYR A 526 -26.91 4.37 26.03
N ASP A 527 -26.69 3.11 26.28
CA ASP A 527 -27.67 2.24 26.90
C ASP A 527 -27.54 2.28 28.42
N VAL A 528 -28.68 2.30 29.14
CA VAL A 528 -28.71 2.26 30.61
C VAL A 528 -28.09 0.99 31.15
N THR A 529 -27.43 1.08 32.32
CA THR A 529 -26.83 -0.08 33.00
C THR A 529 -27.92 -0.94 33.67
N SER A 530 -28.91 -0.30 34.31
CA SER A 530 -30.13 -0.94 34.84
C SER A 530 -31.31 0.03 34.70
N GLY A 531 -32.51 -0.48 34.88
CA GLY A 531 -33.74 0.28 34.64
C GLY A 531 -34.11 0.43 33.17
N THR A 532 -35.07 1.33 32.88
CA THR A 532 -35.66 1.51 31.56
C THR A 532 -35.87 2.98 31.24
N VAL A 533 -35.54 3.41 30.04
CA VAL A 533 -35.91 4.70 29.45
C VAL A 533 -36.94 4.45 28.37
N LYS A 534 -38.11 5.06 28.48
CA LYS A 534 -39.18 4.97 27.49
C LYS A 534 -39.41 6.31 26.80
N VAL A 535 -39.64 6.24 25.51
CA VAL A 535 -40.04 7.34 24.67
C VAL A 535 -41.32 6.94 23.95
N ASN A 536 -42.35 7.81 23.98
CA ASN A 536 -43.65 7.50 23.38
C ASN A 536 -44.24 6.16 23.85
N GLY A 537 -44.03 5.83 25.15
CA GLY A 537 -44.55 4.63 25.81
C GLY A 537 -43.76 3.32 25.49
N VAL A 538 -42.65 3.38 24.75
CA VAL A 538 -41.87 2.22 24.35
C VAL A 538 -40.41 2.38 24.83
N ASP A 539 -39.79 1.27 25.31
CA ASP A 539 -38.36 1.26 25.68
C ASP A 539 -37.48 1.63 24.49
N VAL A 540 -36.57 2.58 24.67
CA VAL A 540 -35.64 3.03 23.64
C VAL A 540 -34.75 1.91 23.07
N LYS A 541 -34.58 0.81 23.81
CA LYS A 541 -33.86 -0.38 23.34
C LYS A 541 -34.64 -1.23 22.35
N GLU A 542 -35.96 -1.11 22.35
CA GLU A 542 -36.85 -1.92 21.52
C GLU A 542 -37.29 -1.23 20.23
N VAL A 543 -36.94 0.04 20.03
CA VAL A 543 -37.22 0.85 18.81
C VAL A 543 -35.97 0.96 17.97
N SER A 544 -36.11 1.18 16.65
CA SER A 544 -34.96 1.51 15.83
C SER A 544 -34.37 2.86 16.25
N THR A 545 -33.05 3.00 16.27
CA THR A 545 -32.40 4.27 16.63
C THR A 545 -32.75 5.38 15.63
N HIS A 546 -33.09 5.03 14.40
CA HIS A 546 -33.56 5.97 13.40
C HIS A 546 -34.91 6.55 13.79
N ASP A 547 -35.91 5.71 14.04
CA ASP A 547 -37.29 6.17 14.39
C ASP A 547 -37.27 6.91 15.72
N LEU A 548 -36.49 6.46 16.71
CA LEU A 548 -36.31 7.16 17.97
C LEU A 548 -35.78 8.58 17.75
N ARG A 549 -34.75 8.72 16.95
CA ARG A 549 -34.15 10.03 16.71
C ARG A 549 -34.98 10.92 15.78
N GLU A 550 -35.88 10.33 14.98
CA GLU A 550 -36.87 11.12 14.23
C GLU A 550 -37.82 11.91 15.16
N GLU A 551 -38.20 11.36 16.28
CA GLU A 551 -39.05 12.03 17.28
C GLU A 551 -38.31 13.08 18.12
N ILE A 552 -36.98 13.23 17.99
CA ILE A 552 -36.16 14.08 18.85
C ILE A 552 -35.44 15.16 18.08
N GLY A 553 -35.66 16.41 18.48
CA GLY A 553 -34.87 17.60 18.11
C GLY A 553 -33.75 17.80 19.16
N TYR A 554 -32.49 17.55 18.83
CA TYR A 554 -31.40 17.63 19.80
C TYR A 554 -30.45 18.80 19.53
N VAL A 555 -30.24 19.63 20.56
CA VAL A 555 -29.32 20.77 20.54
C VAL A 555 -28.19 20.52 21.55
N PRO A 556 -26.95 20.25 21.10
CA PRO A 556 -25.83 20.00 21.98
C PRO A 556 -25.35 21.26 22.71
N GLN A 557 -24.64 21.08 23.82
CA GLN A 557 -24.05 22.16 24.61
C GLN A 557 -23.14 23.08 23.77
N LYS A 558 -22.37 22.54 22.85
CA LYS A 558 -21.57 23.33 21.90
C LYS A 558 -22.21 23.26 20.51
N GLY A 559 -22.64 24.40 20.00
CA GLY A 559 -23.15 24.51 18.64
C GLY A 559 -22.08 24.12 17.62
N VAL A 560 -22.30 23.01 16.90
CA VAL A 560 -21.42 22.52 15.82
C VAL A 560 -22.09 22.77 14.49
N LEU A 561 -21.39 23.49 13.60
CA LEU A 561 -21.82 23.72 12.24
C LEU A 561 -20.90 22.99 11.27
N LEU A 562 -21.49 22.41 10.25
CA LEU A 562 -20.79 21.72 9.17
C LEU A 562 -20.38 22.71 8.08
N THR A 563 -19.32 22.42 7.37
CA THR A 563 -18.91 23.20 6.19
C THR A 563 -19.98 23.10 5.10
N GLY A 564 -20.39 24.23 4.55
CA GLY A 564 -21.42 24.31 3.54
C GLY A 564 -22.15 25.63 3.64
N THR A 565 -23.43 25.69 3.21
CA THR A 565 -24.25 26.90 3.34
C THR A 565 -25.03 26.90 4.66
N ALA A 566 -25.56 28.05 5.06
CA ALA A 566 -26.50 28.16 6.19
C ALA A 566 -27.69 27.21 5.95
N LYS A 567 -28.27 27.23 4.74
CA LYS A 567 -29.35 26.33 4.34
C LYS A 567 -29.01 24.87 4.53
N SER A 568 -27.84 24.41 4.01
CA SER A 568 -27.41 23.01 4.14
C SER A 568 -27.24 22.58 5.60
N ASN A 569 -26.88 23.48 6.50
CA ASN A 569 -26.84 23.24 7.93
C ASN A 569 -28.21 23.14 8.58
N LEU A 570 -29.19 23.97 8.14
CA LEU A 570 -30.52 24.02 8.72
C LEU A 570 -31.40 22.84 8.29
N VAL A 571 -31.36 22.48 6.99
CA VAL A 571 -32.11 21.32 6.46
C VAL A 571 -31.53 19.99 6.85
N TYR A 572 -30.38 19.94 7.57
CA TYR A 572 -29.72 18.68 7.99
C TYR A 572 -30.63 17.80 8.86
N GLY A 573 -31.57 18.41 9.60
CA GLY A 573 -32.57 17.69 10.41
C GLY A 573 -33.79 17.21 9.62
N LYS A 574 -34.09 17.83 8.46
CA LYS A 574 -35.21 17.53 7.57
C LYS A 574 -34.83 17.96 6.16
N GLU A 575 -34.46 16.98 5.32
CA GLU A 575 -33.87 17.23 3.99
C GLU A 575 -34.85 17.92 3.01
N ASP A 576 -36.13 17.64 3.14
CA ASP A 576 -37.22 18.20 2.33
C ASP A 576 -37.86 19.47 2.89
N ALA A 577 -37.24 20.10 3.90
CA ALA A 577 -37.75 21.34 4.49
C ALA A 577 -37.83 22.48 3.48
N THR A 578 -38.98 23.14 3.46
CA THR A 578 -39.21 24.32 2.62
C THR A 578 -38.45 25.54 3.15
N ASP A 579 -38.21 26.53 2.28
CA ASP A 579 -37.57 27.79 2.70
C ASP A 579 -38.40 28.56 3.73
N GLU A 580 -39.74 28.37 3.73
CA GLU A 580 -40.65 28.94 4.73
C GLU A 580 -40.48 28.29 6.10
N GLU A 581 -40.36 26.94 6.15
CA GLU A 581 -40.08 26.20 7.39
C GLU A 581 -38.71 26.59 7.96
N VAL A 582 -37.69 26.70 7.10
CA VAL A 582 -36.35 27.14 7.49
C VAL A 582 -36.37 28.58 8.03
N THR A 583 -37.08 29.50 7.36
CA THR A 583 -37.20 30.91 7.80
C THR A 583 -37.91 30.99 9.13
N LYS A 584 -39.01 30.24 9.31
CA LYS A 584 -39.74 30.18 10.59
C LYS A 584 -38.83 29.65 11.72
N ALA A 585 -38.04 28.62 11.46
CA ALA A 585 -37.10 28.10 12.45
C ALA A 585 -36.00 29.11 12.82
N LEU A 586 -35.53 29.91 11.86
CA LEU A 586 -34.61 31.03 12.10
C LEU A 586 -35.23 32.14 12.95
N GLU A 587 -36.47 32.47 12.70
CA GLU A 587 -37.23 33.46 13.49
C GLU A 587 -37.39 32.99 14.92
N ILE A 588 -37.84 31.75 15.13
CA ILE A 588 -38.00 31.17 16.47
C ILE A 588 -36.65 31.14 17.20
N ALA A 589 -35.58 30.74 16.51
CA ALA A 589 -34.22 30.66 17.07
C ALA A 589 -33.54 32.04 17.22
N GLN A 590 -34.20 33.14 16.90
CA GLN A 590 -33.64 34.51 16.89
C GLN A 590 -32.35 34.56 16.01
N ALA A 591 -32.35 33.83 14.90
CA ALA A 591 -31.18 33.67 14.01
C ALA A 591 -31.34 34.47 12.68
N ASN A 592 -32.19 35.45 12.63
CA ASN A 592 -32.48 36.31 11.45
C ASN A 592 -31.22 37.00 10.89
N PHE A 593 -30.16 37.17 11.69
CA PHE A 593 -28.89 37.71 11.23
C PHE A 593 -28.30 36.99 9.99
N ILE A 594 -28.74 35.76 9.71
CA ILE A 594 -28.35 35.05 8.47
C ILE A 594 -29.07 35.64 7.27
N LEU A 595 -30.38 35.98 7.41
CA LEU A 595 -31.17 36.56 6.35
C LEU A 595 -30.69 38.00 6.00
N ASP A 596 -30.09 38.69 6.96
CA ASP A 596 -29.50 40.02 6.79
C ASP A 596 -28.15 39.99 6.03
N LYS A 597 -27.55 38.81 5.87
CA LYS A 597 -26.32 38.65 5.07
C LYS A 597 -26.65 38.78 3.58
N LYS A 598 -25.67 39.27 2.79
CA LYS A 598 -25.81 39.46 1.33
C LYS A 598 -26.34 38.20 0.62
N ASP A 599 -25.88 37.02 1.07
CA ASP A 599 -26.19 35.74 0.44
C ASP A 599 -27.34 35.00 1.16
N GLY A 600 -27.92 35.57 2.23
CA GLY A 600 -29.05 34.98 2.96
C GLY A 600 -28.81 33.53 3.38
N LEU A 601 -29.71 32.64 3.00
CA LEU A 601 -29.60 31.20 3.29
C LEU A 601 -28.40 30.52 2.61
N GLU A 602 -27.88 31.08 1.53
CA GLU A 602 -26.69 30.56 0.82
C GLU A 602 -25.37 31.08 1.44
N TYR A 603 -25.44 31.83 2.55
CA TYR A 603 -24.22 32.26 3.25
C TYR A 603 -23.33 31.07 3.62
N GLU A 604 -22.06 31.12 3.18
CA GLU A 604 -21.09 30.04 3.42
C GLU A 604 -20.67 29.96 4.89
N ILE A 605 -20.80 28.80 5.48
CA ILE A 605 -20.32 28.44 6.81
C ILE A 605 -18.93 27.74 6.65
N ALA A 606 -17.90 28.36 7.19
CA ALA A 606 -16.57 27.81 7.20
C ALA A 606 -16.48 26.57 8.12
N GLN A 607 -15.42 25.80 7.99
CA GLN A 607 -15.19 24.59 8.80
C GLN A 607 -15.32 24.90 10.31
N GLY A 608 -16.21 24.16 10.98
CA GLY A 608 -16.53 24.36 12.40
C GLY A 608 -17.17 25.73 12.70
N GLY A 609 -17.69 26.43 11.69
CA GLY A 609 -18.35 27.74 11.84
C GLY A 609 -17.41 28.86 12.32
N THR A 610 -16.14 28.85 11.95
CA THR A 610 -15.13 29.83 12.43
C THR A 610 -15.45 31.26 12.01
N ASN A 611 -16.33 31.47 11.02
CA ASN A 611 -16.75 32.75 10.52
C ASN A 611 -18.06 33.28 11.15
N VAL A 612 -18.59 32.59 12.18
CA VAL A 612 -19.74 33.03 12.98
C VAL A 612 -19.38 33.00 14.47
N SER A 613 -20.00 33.90 15.28
CA SER A 613 -19.75 33.97 16.72
C SER A 613 -20.31 32.75 17.46
N GLY A 614 -19.87 32.53 18.72
CA GLY A 614 -20.38 31.43 19.56
C GLY A 614 -21.89 31.42 19.72
N GLY A 615 -22.49 32.60 20.07
CA GLY A 615 -23.94 32.75 20.18
C GLY A 615 -24.66 32.57 18.84
N GLN A 616 -24.04 32.97 17.71
CA GLN A 616 -24.61 32.74 16.38
C GLN A 616 -24.60 31.25 16.02
N LYS A 617 -23.51 30.52 16.33
CA LYS A 617 -23.46 29.04 16.16
C LYS A 617 -24.56 28.35 16.95
N GLN A 618 -24.76 28.78 18.19
CA GLN A 618 -25.76 28.18 19.06
C GLN A 618 -27.17 28.38 18.52
N ARG A 619 -27.50 29.62 18.10
CA ARG A 619 -28.82 29.94 17.49
C ARG A 619 -29.04 29.14 16.19
N LEU A 620 -28.05 29.02 15.34
CA LEU A 620 -28.16 28.18 14.14
C LEU A 620 -28.32 26.69 14.46
N SER A 621 -27.66 26.19 15.52
CA SER A 621 -27.85 24.81 16.00
C SER A 621 -29.24 24.57 16.55
N ILE A 622 -29.82 25.59 17.25
CA ILE A 622 -31.22 25.59 17.70
C ILE A 622 -32.15 25.59 16.49
N ALA A 623 -31.95 26.50 15.53
CA ALA A 623 -32.75 26.56 14.31
C ALA A 623 -32.76 25.22 13.55
N ARG A 624 -31.62 24.57 13.44
CA ARG A 624 -31.49 23.21 12.82
C ARG A 624 -32.40 22.18 13.51
N ALA A 625 -32.47 22.20 14.83
CA ALA A 625 -33.31 21.27 15.57
C ALA A 625 -34.81 21.64 15.36
N LEU A 626 -35.13 22.93 15.27
CA LEU A 626 -36.50 23.43 15.09
C LEU A 626 -37.07 23.20 13.69
N VAL A 627 -36.27 23.04 12.68
CA VAL A 627 -36.72 22.66 11.33
C VAL A 627 -37.38 21.28 11.35
N LYS A 628 -36.99 20.43 12.30
CA LYS A 628 -37.51 19.07 12.47
C LYS A 628 -38.89 19.13 13.18
N ASP A 629 -39.87 18.38 12.67
CA ASP A 629 -41.17 18.21 13.30
C ASP A 629 -41.10 17.14 14.41
N ALA A 630 -40.29 17.40 15.44
CA ALA A 630 -40.07 16.49 16.54
C ALA A 630 -41.09 16.64 17.66
N SER A 631 -41.43 15.52 18.33
CA SER A 631 -42.34 15.55 19.49
C SER A 631 -41.59 15.89 20.80
N ILE A 632 -40.24 15.75 20.80
CA ILE A 632 -39.37 16.01 21.95
C ILE A 632 -38.22 16.90 21.50
N PHE A 633 -37.94 17.98 22.23
CA PHE A 633 -36.76 18.81 22.02
C PHE A 633 -35.87 18.79 23.26
N ILE A 634 -34.58 18.51 23.04
CA ILE A 634 -33.55 18.46 24.07
C ILE A 634 -32.59 19.63 23.87
N PHE A 635 -32.43 20.46 24.89
CA PHE A 635 -31.49 21.58 24.92
C PHE A 635 -30.47 21.37 26.02
N ASP A 636 -29.25 20.94 25.64
CA ASP A 636 -28.16 20.73 26.60
C ASP A 636 -27.38 22.02 26.79
N ASP A 637 -27.69 22.75 27.89
CA ASP A 637 -27.05 24.03 28.29
C ASP A 637 -26.94 25.04 27.10
N SER A 638 -27.93 24.98 26.21
CA SER A 638 -27.87 25.64 24.90
C SER A 638 -28.06 27.15 24.96
N PHE A 639 -28.50 27.69 26.11
CA PHE A 639 -28.81 29.10 26.32
C PHE A 639 -27.64 29.86 26.97
N SER A 640 -26.69 29.20 27.58
CA SER A 640 -25.61 29.80 28.36
C SER A 640 -24.67 30.70 27.56
N ALA A 641 -24.52 30.44 26.26
CA ALA A 641 -23.67 31.22 25.34
C ALA A 641 -24.34 32.49 24.78
N LEU A 642 -25.61 32.77 25.17
CA LEU A 642 -26.40 33.90 24.67
C LEU A 642 -26.35 35.05 25.68
N ASP A 643 -26.53 36.29 25.16
CA ASP A 643 -26.81 37.45 25.98
C ASP A 643 -28.21 37.39 26.58
N PHE A 644 -28.42 38.06 27.70
CA PHE A 644 -29.67 37.98 28.48
C PHE A 644 -30.93 38.30 27.67
N LYS A 645 -30.87 39.34 26.81
CA LYS A 645 -32.02 39.78 26.01
C LYS A 645 -32.36 38.73 24.92
N THR A 646 -31.35 38.22 24.24
CA THR A 646 -31.53 37.16 23.22
C THR A 646 -32.04 35.87 23.83
N ASP A 647 -31.50 35.46 25.01
CA ASP A 647 -31.97 34.30 25.76
C ASP A 647 -33.45 34.40 26.12
N GLN A 648 -33.89 35.54 26.67
CA GLN A 648 -35.30 35.77 27.06
C GLN A 648 -36.24 35.72 25.85
N LEU A 649 -35.87 36.38 24.75
CA LEU A 649 -36.68 36.38 23.52
C LEU A 649 -36.76 34.99 22.89
N LEU A 650 -35.67 34.27 22.89
CA LEU A 650 -35.60 32.93 22.34
C LEU A 650 -36.48 31.95 23.14
N ARG A 651 -36.36 31.93 24.48
CA ARG A 651 -37.19 31.06 25.32
C ARG A 651 -38.69 31.37 25.17
N LYS A 652 -39.05 32.64 25.13
CA LYS A 652 -40.43 33.06 24.87
C LYS A 652 -40.93 32.55 23.52
N SER A 653 -40.11 32.71 22.46
CA SER A 653 -40.43 32.24 21.12
C SER A 653 -40.56 30.70 21.05
N ILE A 654 -39.68 29.96 21.72
CA ILE A 654 -39.75 28.49 21.82
C ILE A 654 -41.07 28.08 22.50
N HIS A 655 -41.38 28.65 23.66
CA HIS A 655 -42.59 28.30 24.41
C HIS A 655 -43.87 28.59 23.62
N GLU A 656 -43.95 29.73 22.89
CA GLU A 656 -45.11 30.11 22.08
C GLU A 656 -45.31 29.20 20.85
N ASN A 657 -44.22 28.67 20.26
CA ASN A 657 -44.28 27.90 19.01
C ASN A 657 -44.22 26.38 19.20
N LEU A 658 -43.73 25.88 20.33
CA LEU A 658 -43.53 24.44 20.62
C LEU A 658 -44.41 23.91 21.74
N ASN A 659 -45.58 24.54 22.00
CA ASN A 659 -46.53 24.14 23.05
C ASN A 659 -47.12 22.73 22.89
N HIS A 660 -46.88 22.07 21.75
CA HIS A 660 -47.28 20.70 21.43
C HIS A 660 -46.18 19.68 21.70
N ALA A 661 -44.95 20.11 21.90
CA ALA A 661 -43.78 19.26 22.06
C ALA A 661 -43.28 19.26 23.52
N THR A 662 -42.64 18.17 23.92
CA THR A 662 -42.00 18.08 25.24
C THR A 662 -40.62 18.72 25.17
N LEU A 663 -40.35 19.63 26.10
CA LEU A 663 -39.07 20.31 26.18
C LEU A 663 -38.24 19.76 27.35
N LEU A 664 -37.07 19.26 27.05
CA LEU A 664 -36.07 18.81 28.05
C LEU A 664 -34.91 19.81 28.05
N ILE A 665 -34.80 20.61 29.11
CA ILE A 665 -33.85 21.73 29.18
C ILE A 665 -32.83 21.48 30.29
N VAL A 666 -31.56 21.28 29.96
CA VAL A 666 -30.45 21.36 30.93
C VAL A 666 -30.04 22.83 31.04
N ALA A 667 -30.03 23.36 32.26
CA ALA A 667 -29.55 24.70 32.50
C ALA A 667 -28.63 24.78 33.74
N GLN A 668 -27.74 25.76 33.71
CA GLN A 668 -26.89 26.14 34.84
C GLN A 668 -27.43 27.41 35.55
N ARG A 669 -28.33 28.12 34.90
CA ARG A 669 -28.93 29.38 35.42
C ARG A 669 -30.38 29.16 35.83
N VAL A 670 -30.70 29.51 37.06
CA VAL A 670 -32.07 29.40 37.59
C VAL A 670 -33.08 30.21 36.77
N ASN A 671 -32.70 31.42 36.34
CA ASN A 671 -33.55 32.30 35.51
C ASN A 671 -33.95 31.66 34.16
N THR A 672 -33.22 30.63 33.69
CA THR A 672 -33.57 29.93 32.46
C THR A 672 -34.72 28.96 32.64
N ILE A 673 -34.96 28.49 33.88
CA ILE A 673 -35.86 27.36 34.17
C ILE A 673 -36.98 27.70 35.17
N MET A 674 -37.06 28.94 35.65
CA MET A 674 -38.08 29.35 36.63
C MET A 674 -39.53 29.08 36.20
N ASP A 675 -39.77 29.19 34.89
CA ASP A 675 -41.11 29.04 34.28
C ASP A 675 -41.35 27.57 33.83
N ALA A 676 -40.46 26.63 34.11
CA ALA A 676 -40.65 25.23 33.74
C ALA A 676 -41.77 24.57 34.55
N ASP A 677 -42.56 23.72 33.91
CA ASP A 677 -43.65 22.96 34.51
C ASP A 677 -43.13 21.97 35.57
N GLN A 678 -41.93 21.45 35.30
CA GLN A 678 -41.23 20.56 36.23
C GLN A 678 -39.74 20.89 36.23
N ILE A 679 -39.13 21.01 37.41
CA ILE A 679 -37.69 21.13 37.59
C ILE A 679 -37.21 19.90 38.35
N ILE A 680 -36.18 19.25 37.82
CA ILE A 680 -35.51 18.12 38.45
C ILE A 680 -34.14 18.60 38.92
N VAL A 681 -33.91 18.49 40.24
CA VAL A 681 -32.65 18.88 40.85
C VAL A 681 -31.78 17.63 41.01
N LEU A 682 -30.61 17.65 40.37
CA LEU A 682 -29.63 16.56 40.40
C LEU A 682 -28.45 16.92 41.32
N ASP A 683 -28.12 16.02 42.21
CA ASP A 683 -26.91 16.10 43.05
C ASP A 683 -26.29 14.73 43.17
N GLU A 684 -24.98 14.64 42.92
CA GLU A 684 -24.22 13.38 42.95
C GLU A 684 -24.91 12.21 42.20
N GLY A 685 -25.49 12.50 41.03
CA GLY A 685 -26.16 11.48 40.19
C GLY A 685 -27.56 11.06 40.68
N ARG A 686 -28.12 11.71 41.69
CA ARG A 686 -29.45 11.41 42.27
C ARG A 686 -30.41 12.57 42.10
N ILE A 687 -31.70 12.28 41.98
CA ILE A 687 -32.76 13.30 42.06
C ILE A 687 -32.97 13.64 43.56
N VAL A 688 -32.59 14.86 43.93
CA VAL A 688 -32.75 15.35 45.29
C VAL A 688 -33.97 16.27 45.48
N GLY A 689 -34.55 16.74 44.35
CA GLY A 689 -35.78 17.55 44.35
C GLY A 689 -36.51 17.46 43.01
N LYS A 690 -37.85 17.51 43.06
CA LYS A 690 -38.71 17.49 41.86
C LYS A 690 -39.96 18.32 42.15
N GLY A 691 -40.28 19.28 41.28
CA GLY A 691 -41.45 20.17 41.43
C GLY A 691 -41.26 21.45 40.63
N THR A 692 -42.15 22.42 40.83
CA THR A 692 -42.06 23.78 40.31
C THR A 692 -41.02 24.61 41.07
N HIS A 693 -40.60 25.74 40.52
CA HIS A 693 -39.68 26.69 41.17
C HIS A 693 -40.11 26.99 42.63
N ASN A 694 -41.36 27.39 42.80
CA ASN A 694 -41.90 27.78 44.11
C ASN A 694 -41.99 26.64 45.13
N GLU A 695 -42.26 25.43 44.67
CA GLU A 695 -42.26 24.23 45.48
C GLU A 695 -40.82 23.84 45.95
N LEU A 696 -39.86 23.91 45.03
CA LEU A 696 -38.48 23.54 45.30
C LEU A 696 -37.76 24.55 46.18
N LEU A 697 -38.08 25.84 46.10
CA LEU A 697 -37.54 26.83 47.04
C LEU A 697 -37.92 26.51 48.50
N LYS A 698 -39.07 25.85 48.72
CA LYS A 698 -39.55 25.48 50.08
C LYS A 698 -39.12 24.07 50.49
N SER A 699 -38.99 23.13 49.54
CA SER A 699 -38.84 21.69 49.84
C SER A 699 -37.43 21.12 49.56
N CYS A 700 -36.62 21.80 48.76
CA CYS A 700 -35.31 21.28 48.33
C CYS A 700 -34.17 22.23 48.76
N PRO A 701 -33.41 21.89 49.82
CA PRO A 701 -32.28 22.72 50.26
C PRO A 701 -31.24 22.97 49.19
N THR A 702 -30.89 21.95 48.40
CA THR A 702 -29.93 22.06 47.29
C THR A 702 -30.41 23.06 46.23
N TYR A 703 -31.70 23.05 45.89
CA TYR A 703 -32.27 24.03 44.94
C TYR A 703 -32.26 25.46 45.52
N TYR A 704 -32.61 25.60 46.77
CA TYR A 704 -32.56 26.89 47.47
C TYR A 704 -31.15 27.47 47.49
N GLU A 705 -30.15 26.65 47.76
CA GLU A 705 -28.74 27.04 47.77
C GLU A 705 -28.29 27.52 46.37
N ILE A 706 -28.65 26.78 45.31
CA ILE A 706 -28.36 27.18 43.92
C ILE A 706 -29.09 28.49 43.59
N ALA A 707 -30.35 28.60 43.93
CA ALA A 707 -31.16 29.77 43.63
C ALA A 707 -30.68 31.02 44.40
N SER A 708 -30.40 30.91 45.68
CA SER A 708 -29.88 32.00 46.48
C SER A 708 -28.51 32.51 46.09
N SER A 709 -27.69 31.65 45.43
CA SER A 709 -26.40 32.06 44.88
C SER A 709 -26.51 32.86 43.56
N GLN A 710 -27.67 32.84 42.89
CA GLN A 710 -27.86 33.42 41.58
C GLN A 710 -28.91 34.52 41.51
N LEU A 711 -29.88 34.49 42.41
CA LEU A 711 -31.03 35.43 42.44
C LEU A 711 -30.87 36.38 43.62
N SER A 712 -31.39 37.61 43.43
CA SER A 712 -31.54 38.59 44.54
C SER A 712 -32.63 38.18 45.52
N GLU A 713 -32.64 38.75 46.74
CA GLU A 713 -33.68 38.48 47.72
C GLU A 713 -35.08 38.87 47.22
N GLU A 714 -35.20 39.90 46.37
CA GLU A 714 -36.45 40.33 45.77
C GLU A 714 -36.94 39.30 44.72
N GLU A 715 -36.04 38.70 43.93
CA GLU A 715 -36.33 37.65 42.92
C GLU A 715 -36.69 36.34 43.58
N LEU A 716 -36.06 35.99 44.71
CA LEU A 716 -36.36 34.76 45.48
C LEU A 716 -37.77 34.81 46.10
N ASN A 717 -38.29 35.98 46.45
CA ASN A 717 -39.61 36.19 47.00
C ASN A 717 -40.68 36.52 45.96
N TYR A 718 -40.36 36.53 44.70
CA TYR A 718 -41.27 36.82 43.61
C TYR A 718 -42.21 35.63 43.36
N GLU A 719 -43.44 35.71 43.86
CA GLU A 719 -44.50 34.75 43.50
C GLU A 719 -44.88 35.00 42.05
N SER A 720 -44.59 34.04 41.16
CA SER A 720 -45.04 34.08 39.77
C SER A 720 -46.59 34.19 39.76
N LYS A 721 -47.08 35.28 39.22
CA LYS A 721 -48.53 35.49 38.98
C LYS A 721 -49.02 34.66 37.82
#